data_0aa7b0bd2fd61d76c6cb8aea0c431826
#
_entry.id   0aa7b0bd2fd61d76c6cb8aea0c431826
#
_cell.length_a   1.000
_cell.length_b   1.000
_cell.length_c   1.000
_cell.angle_alpha   90.00
_cell.angle_beta   90.00
_cell.angle_gamma   90.00
#
_symmetry.space_group_name_H-M   'P 1'
#
loop_
_entity.id
_entity.type
_entity.pdbx_description
1 polymer ?
#
loop_
_entity_poly.entity_id
_entity_poly.type
_entity_poly.pdbx_seq_one_letter_code
_entity_poly.pdbx_strand_id
1 'polypeptide(L)'
;MREEIIKLLDQYRLKEALSQMTGYATHTSDWQLKNELEALQTSYDLMLQYTSKGMKDPNKVEIYHKMLRTAYELTDRIHIAVQATQNYGAYYDTMRTFVQSPPHSYAELQMQLEAYTEDMATAPLIYTTEAKRNEEMDAIRKRHETAVDELFEKIWVSTRWSESEYAEAQILFNSLLIQVNDLSIMVSAVTMSLLQIFDIRKFMFLLNAYTHQDTMLNQRAIAGIALTCYYYEKRILQYPEAVSRINELNENTEFIKNLHHIQIQLLQSSRETRKIDKKMREEIIPEMMKNPKLNLEGLDEDAEDHNPEWEEWIDRSGITDKLRELGELQMSGADVYMSTFSQLKQFPFFRKISHWFYPFDPQYQDIAKLSLGNDEQKISLLNILMNSDVFCNSDKYSFCFTMLQMPESQRNLMQQQLNEQHEASEELKERLKEMSQSKARAEFVSRQYIHDLYRFFKLWSRRHEIHDIFEDTLDLWNKETLSQALLHKDYINKLADYLFTHDDLTEAGILYDKSIELYNRKNAELWQKAGFIYQKIGSYKKAIDYYLQSDLLIPDNAWNNRHLAQCYRKEGNYQQALEYYNKVEQVQPDNLNLTLQIGQCLMALERYDEALAYFFKVEYLDKKPQNARRAIGWCSFITGNYQQAKKYYDLLMSEPKPIMEDWMNAGHVYYILNETEKSIEYYRKAQELCGSHDEFVRLYQIDKKDLIKQGANETDLFILPDELI
;
A
#
# COMPACT_ATOMS: atom_id res chain seq x y z
N MET A 1 -19.78 20.04 4.77
CA MET A 1 -20.83 20.11 5.83
C MET A 1 -21.05 18.77 6.52
N ARG A 2 -21.38 17.64 5.81
CA ARG A 2 -21.49 16.30 6.46
C ARG A 2 -20.24 15.93 7.27
N GLU A 3 -19.06 16.01 6.66
CA GLU A 3 -17.79 15.66 7.30
C GLU A 3 -17.46 16.52 8.53
N GLU A 4 -17.82 17.80 8.50
CA GLU A 4 -17.64 18.71 9.63
C GLU A 4 -18.53 18.31 10.81
N ILE A 5 -19.79 17.95 10.53
CA ILE A 5 -20.72 17.45 11.54
C ILE A 5 -20.18 16.14 12.14
N ILE A 6 -19.72 15.21 11.28
CA ILE A 6 -19.13 13.95 11.73
C ILE A 6 -17.90 14.20 12.63
N LYS A 7 -17.00 15.12 12.24
CA LYS A 7 -15.84 15.49 13.08
C LYS A 7 -16.26 16.02 14.47
N LEU A 8 -17.33 16.79 14.55
CA LEU A 8 -17.85 17.26 15.83
C LEU A 8 -18.41 16.10 16.67
N LEU A 9 -19.13 15.17 16.05
CA LEU A 9 -19.64 13.97 16.72
C LEU A 9 -18.50 13.06 17.21
N ASP A 10 -17.46 12.88 16.41
CA ASP A 10 -16.25 12.13 16.76
C ASP A 10 -15.49 12.76 17.95
N GLN A 11 -15.62 14.08 18.14
CA GLN A 11 -15.06 14.83 19.28
C GLN A 11 -16.03 14.94 20.47
N TYR A 12 -17.20 14.27 20.43
CA TYR A 12 -18.25 14.35 21.44
C TYR A 12 -18.82 15.76 21.65
N ARG A 13 -18.75 16.63 20.63
CA ARG A 13 -19.29 18.02 20.61
C ARG A 13 -20.71 18.03 20.11
N LEU A 14 -21.61 17.29 20.76
CA LEU A 14 -22.96 17.02 20.27
C LEU A 14 -23.80 18.30 20.09
N LYS A 15 -23.70 19.29 20.99
CA LYS A 15 -24.47 20.53 20.85
C LYS A 15 -24.17 21.30 19.57
N GLU A 16 -22.88 21.41 19.23
CA GLU A 16 -22.45 22.11 18.03
C GLU A 16 -22.81 21.31 16.77
N ALA A 17 -22.67 19.98 16.83
CA ALA A 17 -23.08 19.11 15.74
C ALA A 17 -24.59 19.28 15.45
N LEU A 18 -25.46 19.24 16.47
CA LEU A 18 -26.90 19.43 16.33
C LEU A 18 -27.24 20.81 15.73
N SER A 19 -26.54 21.87 16.14
CA SER A 19 -26.72 23.20 15.55
C SER A 19 -26.38 23.22 14.05
N GLN A 20 -25.27 22.61 13.64
CA GLN A 20 -24.90 22.50 12.22
C GLN A 20 -25.88 21.60 11.43
N MET A 21 -26.35 20.49 12.05
CA MET A 21 -27.35 19.62 11.44
C MET A 21 -28.63 20.38 11.13
N THR A 22 -29.07 21.29 12.03
CA THR A 22 -30.25 22.13 11.81
C THR A 22 -30.08 23.03 10.59
N GLY A 23 -28.92 23.69 10.47
CA GLY A 23 -28.59 24.46 9.29
C GLY A 23 -28.60 23.62 8.02
N TYR A 24 -28.02 22.38 8.09
CA TYR A 24 -27.98 21.48 6.94
C TYR A 24 -29.37 20.95 6.55
N ALA A 25 -30.24 20.66 7.52
CA ALA A 25 -31.60 20.18 7.30
C ALA A 25 -32.52 21.22 6.62
N THR A 26 -32.14 22.50 6.59
CA THR A 26 -32.91 23.52 5.85
C THR A 26 -32.91 23.25 4.34
N HIS A 27 -31.90 22.53 3.82
CA HIS A 27 -31.78 22.22 2.39
C HIS A 27 -32.59 20.99 1.94
N THR A 28 -33.30 20.32 2.84
CA THR A 28 -34.25 19.25 2.49
C THR A 28 -35.69 19.65 2.82
N SER A 29 -36.64 19.13 2.06
CA SER A 29 -38.10 19.29 2.32
C SER A 29 -38.64 18.20 3.25
N ASP A 30 -37.82 17.24 3.67
CA ASP A 30 -38.25 16.13 4.52
C ASP A 30 -38.55 16.62 5.93
N TRP A 31 -39.86 16.74 6.23
CA TRP A 31 -40.35 17.20 7.51
C TRP A 31 -40.13 16.20 8.63
N GLN A 32 -40.09 14.90 8.32
CA GLN A 32 -39.90 13.85 9.31
C GLN A 32 -38.48 13.93 9.89
N LEU A 33 -37.45 14.08 9.04
CA LEU A 33 -36.08 14.26 9.49
C LEU A 33 -35.89 15.51 10.36
N LYS A 34 -36.60 16.60 10.02
CA LYS A 34 -36.58 17.84 10.83
C LYS A 34 -37.19 17.64 12.20
N ASN A 35 -38.31 16.92 12.29
CA ASN A 35 -38.95 16.62 13.56
C ASN A 35 -38.10 15.69 14.43
N GLU A 36 -37.49 14.66 13.83
CA GLU A 36 -36.58 13.75 14.55
C GLU A 36 -35.37 14.52 15.12
N LEU A 37 -34.82 15.46 14.35
CA LEU A 37 -33.71 16.31 14.77
C LEU A 37 -34.13 17.24 15.93
N GLU A 38 -35.30 17.90 15.83
CA GLU A 38 -35.83 18.75 16.90
C GLU A 38 -36.09 17.98 18.18
N ALA A 39 -36.61 16.75 18.08
CA ALA A 39 -36.82 15.87 19.22
C ALA A 39 -35.49 15.49 19.88
N LEU A 40 -34.43 15.20 19.08
CA LEU A 40 -33.11 14.91 19.58
C LEU A 40 -32.48 16.13 20.28
N GLN A 41 -32.63 17.33 19.71
CA GLN A 41 -32.16 18.58 20.32
C GLN A 41 -32.83 18.82 21.67
N THR A 42 -34.17 18.73 21.72
CA THR A 42 -34.95 18.89 22.94
C THR A 42 -34.49 17.90 24.02
N SER A 43 -34.30 16.64 23.65
CA SER A 43 -33.84 15.61 24.57
C SER A 43 -32.45 15.93 25.12
N TYR A 44 -31.56 16.42 24.27
CA TYR A 44 -30.21 16.79 24.69
C TYR A 44 -30.18 18.03 25.58
N ASP A 45 -31.00 19.07 25.28
CA ASP A 45 -31.12 20.27 26.09
C ASP A 45 -31.67 19.94 27.48
N LEU A 46 -32.65 19.03 27.60
CA LEU A 46 -33.14 18.52 28.90
C LEU A 46 -31.99 17.81 29.67
N MET A 47 -31.19 16.98 28.98
CA MET A 47 -30.04 16.32 29.62
C MET A 47 -29.03 17.32 30.15
N LEU A 48 -28.76 18.40 29.41
CA LEU A 48 -27.88 19.50 29.84
C LEU A 48 -28.44 20.22 31.07
N GLN A 49 -29.75 20.51 31.11
CA GLN A 49 -30.42 21.14 32.24
C GLN A 49 -30.36 20.26 33.52
N TYR A 50 -30.61 18.98 33.39
CA TYR A 50 -30.51 18.04 34.53
C TYR A 50 -29.07 17.93 35.02
N THR A 51 -28.11 17.90 34.08
CA THR A 51 -26.70 17.86 34.44
C THR A 51 -26.24 19.13 35.16
N SER A 52 -26.68 20.32 34.68
CA SER A 52 -26.35 21.61 35.33
C SER A 52 -26.93 21.75 36.74
N LYS A 53 -28.06 21.07 37.01
CA LYS A 53 -28.71 21.03 38.34
C LYS A 53 -28.09 19.97 39.27
N GLY A 54 -27.02 19.26 38.83
CA GLY A 54 -26.33 18.25 39.61
C GLY A 54 -27.12 16.95 39.80
N MET A 55 -28.17 16.68 39.01
CA MET A 55 -28.92 15.44 39.07
C MET A 55 -28.08 14.28 38.59
N LYS A 56 -28.02 13.20 39.40
CA LYS A 56 -27.29 11.97 39.05
C LYS A 56 -28.28 10.97 38.44
N ASP A 57 -28.09 10.62 37.18
CA ASP A 57 -28.81 9.56 36.49
C ASP A 57 -27.84 8.40 36.22
N PRO A 58 -28.13 7.18 36.75
CA PRO A 58 -27.28 6.03 36.49
C PRO A 58 -27.22 5.61 35.02
N ASN A 59 -28.25 5.92 34.23
CA ASN A 59 -28.33 5.58 32.81
C ASN A 59 -27.84 6.71 31.89
N LYS A 60 -27.30 7.80 32.46
CA LYS A 60 -26.85 8.99 31.70
C LYS A 60 -25.92 8.67 30.57
N VAL A 61 -24.95 7.76 30.79
CA VAL A 61 -23.94 7.37 29.79
C VAL A 61 -24.63 6.65 28.63
N GLU A 62 -25.50 5.68 28.91
CA GLU A 62 -26.23 4.95 27.89
C GLU A 62 -27.14 5.85 27.05
N ILE A 63 -27.87 6.77 27.70
CA ILE A 63 -28.73 7.75 27.02
C ILE A 63 -27.90 8.66 26.12
N TYR A 64 -26.73 9.11 26.59
CA TYR A 64 -25.83 9.94 25.79
C TYR A 64 -25.33 9.21 24.53
N HIS A 65 -24.87 7.96 24.69
CA HIS A 65 -24.44 7.13 23.55
C HIS A 65 -25.59 6.86 22.57
N LYS A 66 -26.83 6.67 23.06
CA LYS A 66 -28.00 6.54 22.20
C LYS A 66 -28.25 7.82 21.40
N MET A 67 -28.16 8.99 22.05
CA MET A 67 -28.30 10.28 21.35
C MET A 67 -27.19 10.47 20.30
N LEU A 68 -25.97 10.10 20.62
CA LEU A 68 -24.85 10.18 19.70
C LEU A 68 -25.05 9.27 18.46
N ARG A 69 -25.49 8.02 18.67
CA ARG A 69 -25.85 7.11 17.57
C ARG A 69 -26.94 7.71 16.68
N THR A 70 -27.99 8.24 17.28
CA THR A 70 -29.08 8.89 16.55
C THR A 70 -28.59 10.12 15.78
N ALA A 71 -27.68 10.92 16.35
CA ALA A 71 -27.10 12.07 15.66
C ALA A 71 -26.27 11.67 14.42
N TYR A 72 -25.44 10.65 14.52
CA TYR A 72 -24.73 10.11 13.36
C TYR A 72 -25.67 9.64 12.26
N GLU A 73 -26.69 8.88 12.63
CA GLU A 73 -27.69 8.35 11.71
C GLU A 73 -28.48 9.47 11.01
N LEU A 74 -28.98 10.45 11.79
CA LEU A 74 -29.69 11.60 11.24
C LEU A 74 -28.79 12.44 10.31
N THR A 75 -27.51 12.60 10.64
CA THR A 75 -26.56 13.32 9.79
C THR A 75 -26.49 12.68 8.41
N ASP A 76 -26.36 11.34 8.34
CA ASP A 76 -26.31 10.62 7.07
C ASP A 76 -27.65 10.70 6.31
N ARG A 77 -28.78 10.52 6.99
CA ARG A 77 -30.12 10.62 6.37
C ARG A 77 -30.39 12.01 5.82
N ILE A 78 -30.05 13.07 6.56
CA ILE A 78 -30.14 14.45 6.08
C ILE A 78 -29.25 14.65 4.85
N HIS A 79 -28.02 14.14 4.90
CA HIS A 79 -27.11 14.24 3.77
C HIS A 79 -27.69 13.59 2.51
N ILE A 80 -28.17 12.36 2.60
CA ILE A 80 -28.78 11.64 1.48
C ILE A 80 -30.02 12.40 0.97
N ALA A 81 -30.90 12.87 1.86
CA ALA A 81 -32.08 13.61 1.47
C ALA A 81 -31.75 14.92 0.73
N VAL A 82 -30.72 15.66 1.15
CA VAL A 82 -30.23 16.85 0.46
C VAL A 82 -29.62 16.49 -0.89
N GLN A 83 -28.74 15.49 -0.94
CA GLN A 83 -28.08 15.09 -2.18
C GLN A 83 -29.06 14.49 -3.21
N ALA A 84 -30.06 13.75 -2.76
CA ALA A 84 -31.07 13.16 -3.66
C ALA A 84 -31.82 14.19 -4.49
N THR A 85 -31.90 15.43 -4.02
CA THR A 85 -32.55 16.55 -4.77
C THR A 85 -31.59 17.27 -5.73
N GLN A 86 -30.29 17.20 -5.51
CA GLN A 86 -29.28 18.03 -6.20
C GLN A 86 -28.31 17.21 -7.06
N ASN A 87 -28.15 15.93 -6.77
CA ASN A 87 -27.16 15.07 -7.41
C ASN A 87 -27.81 14.09 -8.40
N TYR A 88 -27.19 13.94 -9.57
CA TYR A 88 -27.60 13.02 -10.64
C TYR A 88 -26.62 11.83 -10.79
N GLY A 89 -25.99 11.41 -9.70
CA GLY A 89 -25.12 10.24 -9.66
C GLY A 89 -25.90 8.92 -9.71
N ALA A 90 -25.24 7.83 -10.09
CA ALA A 90 -25.83 6.50 -10.23
C ALA A 90 -26.58 6.04 -8.98
N TYR A 91 -26.03 6.30 -7.80
CA TYR A 91 -26.66 6.01 -6.53
C TYR A 91 -28.03 6.68 -6.38
N TYR A 92 -28.08 7.98 -6.64
CA TYR A 92 -29.33 8.76 -6.51
C TYR A 92 -30.30 8.51 -7.66
N ASP A 93 -29.81 8.18 -8.86
CA ASP A 93 -30.64 7.78 -9.99
C ASP A 93 -31.39 6.49 -9.66
N THR A 94 -30.69 5.48 -9.12
CA THR A 94 -31.30 4.22 -8.68
C THR A 94 -32.30 4.43 -7.55
N MET A 95 -31.98 5.28 -6.56
CA MET A 95 -32.94 5.64 -5.50
C MET A 95 -34.22 6.24 -6.05
N ARG A 96 -34.12 7.19 -7.00
CA ARG A 96 -35.29 7.81 -7.62
C ARG A 96 -36.11 6.82 -8.41
N THR A 97 -35.45 5.89 -9.11
CA THR A 97 -36.13 4.81 -9.82
C THR A 97 -36.94 3.95 -8.85
N PHE A 98 -36.40 3.60 -7.70
CA PHE A 98 -37.10 2.79 -6.69
C PHE A 98 -38.20 3.53 -5.95
N VAL A 99 -38.17 4.86 -5.90
CA VAL A 99 -39.31 5.64 -5.43
C VAL A 99 -40.47 5.58 -6.41
N GLN A 100 -40.20 5.56 -7.73
CA GLN A 100 -41.23 5.50 -8.78
C GLN A 100 -41.74 4.07 -9.03
N SER A 101 -40.85 3.11 -8.96
CA SER A 101 -41.12 1.68 -9.14
C SER A 101 -40.44 0.89 -8.01
N PRO A 102 -41.13 0.66 -6.89
CA PRO A 102 -40.54 -0.02 -5.75
C PRO A 102 -40.00 -1.41 -6.13
N PRO A 103 -38.80 -1.78 -5.66
CA PRO A 103 -38.23 -3.09 -5.92
C PRO A 103 -39.02 -4.17 -5.19
N HIS A 104 -38.89 -5.42 -5.66
CA HIS A 104 -39.46 -6.58 -4.98
C HIS A 104 -38.97 -6.66 -3.52
N SER A 105 -39.78 -7.28 -2.66
CA SER A 105 -39.37 -7.61 -1.27
C SER A 105 -38.22 -8.62 -1.26
N TYR A 106 -37.51 -8.75 -0.13
CA TYR A 106 -36.47 -9.79 -0.02
C TYR A 106 -37.07 -11.20 -0.14
N ALA A 107 -38.29 -11.41 0.33
CA ALA A 107 -38.97 -12.70 0.20
C ALA A 107 -39.33 -13.02 -1.25
N GLU A 108 -39.77 -12.04 -2.05
CA GLU A 108 -40.04 -12.24 -3.49
C GLU A 108 -38.76 -12.50 -4.28
N LEU A 109 -37.69 -11.76 -4.00
CA LEU A 109 -36.37 -12.01 -4.61
C LEU A 109 -35.83 -13.38 -4.23
N GLN A 110 -36.00 -13.80 -2.96
CA GLN A 110 -35.62 -15.13 -2.52
C GLN A 110 -36.33 -16.22 -3.37
N MET A 111 -37.67 -16.13 -3.52
CA MET A 111 -38.40 -17.10 -4.34
C MET A 111 -37.91 -17.16 -5.80
N GLN A 112 -37.59 -15.99 -6.38
CA GLN A 112 -37.07 -15.93 -7.77
C GLN A 112 -35.69 -16.59 -7.90
N LEU A 113 -34.79 -16.36 -6.93
CA LEU A 113 -33.45 -16.93 -6.92
C LEU A 113 -33.46 -18.44 -6.62
N GLU A 114 -34.32 -18.88 -5.68
CA GLU A 114 -34.46 -20.30 -5.35
C GLU A 114 -35.05 -21.12 -6.56
N ALA A 115 -35.99 -20.54 -7.32
CA ALA A 115 -36.59 -21.19 -8.47
C ALA A 115 -35.59 -21.45 -9.63
N TYR A 116 -34.51 -20.66 -9.73
CA TYR A 116 -33.57 -20.71 -10.84
C TYR A 116 -32.98 -22.09 -11.08
N THR A 117 -32.53 -22.77 -10.04
CA THR A 117 -31.88 -24.09 -10.13
C THR A 117 -32.84 -25.14 -10.60
N GLU A 118 -34.10 -25.11 -10.11
CA GLU A 118 -35.15 -26.03 -10.50
C GLU A 118 -35.63 -25.78 -11.96
N ASP A 119 -35.85 -24.52 -12.29
CA ASP A 119 -36.23 -24.09 -13.64
C ASP A 119 -35.19 -24.55 -14.71
N MET A 120 -33.89 -24.33 -14.42
CA MET A 120 -32.80 -24.76 -15.30
C MET A 120 -32.71 -26.29 -15.45
N ALA A 121 -32.99 -27.04 -14.37
CA ALA A 121 -32.95 -28.48 -14.40
C ALA A 121 -34.19 -29.08 -15.15
N THR A 122 -35.32 -28.41 -15.06
CA THR A 122 -36.59 -28.90 -15.64
C THR A 122 -36.79 -28.49 -17.11
N ALA A 123 -36.28 -27.37 -17.55
CA ALA A 123 -36.40 -26.87 -18.91
C ALA A 123 -35.98 -27.90 -20.00
N PRO A 124 -34.85 -28.63 -19.87
CA PRO A 124 -34.48 -29.68 -20.84
C PRO A 124 -35.43 -30.85 -20.87
N LEU A 125 -36.18 -31.10 -19.80
CA LEU A 125 -37.14 -32.22 -19.73
C LEU A 125 -38.49 -31.87 -20.35
N ILE A 126 -38.87 -30.57 -20.25
CA ILE A 126 -40.18 -30.10 -20.78
C ILE A 126 -40.10 -29.80 -22.27
N TYR A 127 -39.02 -29.17 -22.73
CA TYR A 127 -38.88 -28.70 -24.12
C TYR A 127 -38.06 -29.68 -24.95
N THR A 128 -38.72 -30.39 -25.85
CA THR A 128 -38.12 -31.47 -26.65
C THR A 128 -37.30 -30.95 -27.83
N THR A 129 -37.61 -29.76 -28.38
CA THR A 129 -36.84 -29.17 -29.48
C THR A 129 -35.71 -28.30 -28.97
N GLU A 130 -34.52 -28.48 -29.52
CA GLU A 130 -33.31 -27.77 -29.10
C GLU A 130 -33.49 -26.24 -29.13
N ALA A 131 -34.10 -25.70 -30.17
CA ALA A 131 -34.34 -24.26 -30.32
C ALA A 131 -35.22 -23.71 -29.17
N LYS A 132 -36.35 -24.37 -28.85
CA LYS A 132 -37.23 -23.93 -27.75
C LYS A 132 -36.57 -24.10 -26.39
N ARG A 133 -35.83 -25.19 -26.20
CA ARG A 133 -35.08 -25.42 -24.98
C ARG A 133 -34.06 -24.30 -24.71
N ASN A 134 -33.27 -23.93 -25.72
CA ASN A 134 -32.29 -22.86 -25.61
C ASN A 134 -32.96 -21.50 -25.37
N GLU A 135 -34.07 -21.19 -26.04
CA GLU A 135 -34.86 -19.99 -25.83
C GLU A 135 -35.35 -19.86 -24.38
N GLU A 136 -35.93 -20.95 -23.84
CA GLU A 136 -36.43 -20.96 -22.45
C GLU A 136 -35.30 -20.89 -21.42
N MET A 137 -34.21 -21.63 -21.65
CA MET A 137 -33.03 -21.53 -20.77
C MET A 137 -32.45 -20.14 -20.77
N ASP A 138 -32.39 -19.43 -21.89
CA ASP A 138 -31.95 -18.05 -21.96
C ASP A 138 -32.94 -17.10 -21.27
N ALA A 139 -34.24 -17.35 -21.35
CA ALA A 139 -35.27 -16.60 -20.65
C ALA A 139 -35.13 -16.77 -19.10
N ILE A 140 -34.85 -17.99 -18.64
CA ILE A 140 -34.63 -18.31 -17.22
C ILE A 140 -33.38 -17.60 -16.74
N ARG A 141 -32.24 -17.67 -17.45
CA ARG A 141 -31.01 -16.95 -17.11
C ARG A 141 -31.23 -15.45 -16.99
N LYS A 142 -31.90 -14.85 -17.97
CA LYS A 142 -32.20 -13.41 -17.98
C LYS A 142 -33.05 -12.99 -16.79
N ARG A 143 -34.06 -13.78 -16.40
CA ARG A 143 -34.87 -13.50 -15.20
C ARG A 143 -34.03 -13.53 -13.94
N HIS A 144 -33.20 -14.57 -13.82
CA HIS A 144 -32.28 -14.74 -12.69
C HIS A 144 -31.29 -13.57 -12.59
N GLU A 145 -30.60 -13.21 -13.68
CA GLU A 145 -29.67 -12.09 -13.71
C GLU A 145 -30.35 -10.75 -13.33
N THR A 146 -31.60 -10.58 -13.79
CA THR A 146 -32.39 -9.39 -13.41
C THR A 146 -32.70 -9.35 -11.91
N ALA A 147 -33.05 -10.51 -11.32
CA ALA A 147 -33.33 -10.60 -9.88
C ALA A 147 -32.04 -10.35 -9.03
N VAL A 148 -30.90 -10.86 -9.49
CA VAL A 148 -29.60 -10.59 -8.83
C VAL A 148 -29.21 -9.12 -8.90
N ASP A 149 -29.38 -8.47 -10.05
CA ASP A 149 -29.12 -7.04 -10.21
C ASP A 149 -30.03 -6.20 -9.30
N GLU A 150 -31.32 -6.54 -9.26
CA GLU A 150 -32.28 -5.85 -8.39
C GLU A 150 -31.97 -6.05 -6.91
N LEU A 151 -31.55 -7.26 -6.49
CA LEU A 151 -31.10 -7.52 -5.13
C LEU A 151 -29.90 -6.65 -4.77
N PHE A 152 -28.90 -6.57 -5.66
CA PHE A 152 -27.74 -5.71 -5.45
C PHE A 152 -28.15 -4.25 -5.30
N GLU A 153 -28.88 -3.71 -6.26
CA GLU A 153 -29.28 -2.30 -6.28
C GLU A 153 -30.15 -1.92 -5.08
N LYS A 154 -31.10 -2.79 -4.70
CA LYS A 154 -31.95 -2.62 -3.52
C LYS A 154 -31.13 -2.49 -2.23
N ILE A 155 -30.13 -3.36 -2.04
CA ILE A 155 -29.25 -3.31 -0.86
C ILE A 155 -28.35 -2.08 -0.93
N TRP A 156 -27.75 -1.81 -2.09
CA TRP A 156 -26.79 -0.73 -2.28
C TRP A 156 -27.36 0.64 -1.95
N VAL A 157 -28.57 0.94 -2.45
CA VAL A 157 -29.18 2.27 -2.25
C VAL A 157 -30.06 2.38 -1.00
N SER A 158 -30.31 1.29 -0.27
CA SER A 158 -31.03 1.36 0.98
C SER A 158 -30.22 2.09 2.04
N THR A 159 -30.79 3.09 2.67
CA THR A 159 -30.10 3.91 3.68
C THR A 159 -29.95 3.17 5.01
N ARG A 160 -31.00 2.54 5.48
CA ARG A 160 -31.03 1.79 6.74
C ARG A 160 -31.98 0.61 6.60
N TRP A 161 -31.56 -0.54 7.08
CA TRP A 161 -32.47 -1.68 7.22
C TRP A 161 -33.36 -1.53 8.47
N SER A 162 -34.63 -1.81 8.32
CA SER A 162 -35.53 -2.09 9.44
C SER A 162 -35.20 -3.44 10.06
N GLU A 163 -35.79 -3.77 11.21
CA GLU A 163 -35.65 -5.10 11.81
C GLU A 163 -36.21 -6.21 10.93
N SER A 164 -37.35 -5.92 10.25
CA SER A 164 -37.95 -6.87 9.30
C SER A 164 -37.05 -7.11 8.11
N GLU A 165 -36.53 -6.05 7.47
CA GLU A 165 -35.62 -6.19 6.31
C GLU A 165 -34.33 -6.93 6.68
N TYR A 166 -33.79 -6.67 7.87
CA TYR A 166 -32.62 -7.42 8.34
C TYR A 166 -32.93 -8.90 8.55
N ALA A 167 -34.10 -9.24 9.15
CA ALA A 167 -34.49 -10.61 9.34
C ALA A 167 -34.74 -11.32 8.01
N GLU A 168 -35.44 -10.69 7.07
CA GLU A 168 -35.69 -11.22 5.71
C GLU A 168 -34.38 -11.43 4.95
N ALA A 169 -33.45 -10.46 5.02
CA ALA A 169 -32.13 -10.56 4.41
C ALA A 169 -31.31 -11.72 5.00
N GLN A 170 -31.41 -11.96 6.32
CA GLN A 170 -30.78 -13.11 6.98
C GLN A 170 -31.39 -14.44 6.51
N ILE A 171 -32.72 -14.51 6.33
CA ILE A 171 -33.39 -15.71 5.84
C ILE A 171 -32.93 -16.02 4.41
N LEU A 172 -32.93 -15.02 3.52
CA LEU A 172 -32.44 -15.14 2.15
C LEU A 172 -30.99 -15.63 2.12
N PHE A 173 -30.11 -15.01 2.92
CA PHE A 173 -28.68 -15.35 2.97
C PHE A 173 -28.42 -16.79 3.44
N ASN A 174 -29.26 -17.33 4.30
CA ASN A 174 -29.13 -18.69 4.83
C ASN A 174 -29.87 -19.74 3.99
N SER A 175 -30.46 -19.36 2.85
CA SER A 175 -31.11 -20.33 1.97
C SER A 175 -30.10 -21.28 1.33
N LEU A 176 -30.37 -22.59 1.43
CA LEU A 176 -29.55 -23.62 0.80
C LEU A 176 -29.87 -23.83 -0.69
N LEU A 177 -30.92 -23.19 -1.20
CA LEU A 177 -31.35 -23.29 -2.59
C LEU A 177 -30.78 -22.19 -3.48
N ILE A 178 -30.34 -21.10 -2.88
CA ILE A 178 -29.71 -19.99 -3.61
C ILE A 178 -28.24 -20.32 -3.87
N GLN A 179 -27.77 -19.98 -5.06
CA GLN A 179 -26.38 -20.22 -5.46
C GLN A 179 -25.42 -19.33 -4.67
N VAL A 180 -24.23 -19.85 -4.34
CA VAL A 180 -23.19 -19.12 -3.62
C VAL A 180 -22.77 -17.84 -4.36
N ASN A 181 -22.78 -17.86 -5.70
CA ASN A 181 -22.50 -16.68 -6.51
C ASN A 181 -23.45 -15.52 -6.19
N ASP A 182 -24.76 -15.79 -6.09
CA ASP A 182 -25.79 -14.78 -5.79
C ASP A 182 -25.65 -14.25 -4.36
N LEU A 183 -25.42 -15.15 -3.39
CA LEU A 183 -25.15 -14.77 -2.01
C LEU A 183 -23.88 -13.90 -1.89
N SER A 184 -22.88 -14.17 -2.74
CA SER A 184 -21.66 -13.37 -2.76
C SER A 184 -21.88 -11.94 -3.29
N ILE A 185 -22.82 -11.77 -4.22
CA ILE A 185 -23.28 -10.46 -4.68
C ILE A 185 -23.98 -9.71 -3.57
N MET A 186 -24.80 -10.40 -2.78
CA MET A 186 -25.44 -9.80 -1.61
C MET A 186 -24.43 -9.26 -0.62
N VAL A 187 -23.38 -10.02 -0.28
CA VAL A 187 -22.28 -9.56 0.60
C VAL A 187 -21.58 -8.33 0.02
N SER A 188 -21.34 -8.33 -1.29
CA SER A 188 -20.70 -7.19 -1.97
C SER A 188 -21.61 -5.96 -1.98
N ALA A 189 -22.92 -6.13 -2.19
CA ALA A 189 -23.91 -5.05 -2.13
C ALA A 189 -23.95 -4.41 -0.75
N VAL A 190 -23.91 -5.22 0.33
CA VAL A 190 -23.84 -4.72 1.71
C VAL A 190 -22.55 -3.94 1.94
N THR A 191 -21.42 -4.44 1.47
CA THR A 191 -20.14 -3.73 1.55
C THR A 191 -20.21 -2.38 0.83
N MET A 192 -20.69 -2.36 -0.42
CA MET A 192 -20.83 -1.13 -1.21
C MET A 192 -21.81 -0.14 -0.57
N SER A 193 -22.88 -0.62 0.07
CA SER A 193 -23.82 0.22 0.80
C SER A 193 -23.17 0.86 2.04
N LEU A 194 -22.38 0.09 2.80
CA LEU A 194 -21.64 0.58 3.96
C LEU A 194 -20.56 1.59 3.60
N LEU A 195 -19.97 1.50 2.41
CA LEU A 195 -19.04 2.53 1.92
C LEU A 195 -19.73 3.88 1.61
N GLN A 196 -21.07 3.90 1.41
CA GLN A 196 -21.83 5.14 1.26
C GLN A 196 -22.25 5.72 2.60
N ILE A 197 -22.88 4.90 3.44
CA ILE A 197 -23.33 5.28 4.77
C ILE A 197 -23.26 4.10 5.72
N PHE A 198 -23.06 4.38 7.01
CA PHE A 198 -23.02 3.36 8.04
C PHE A 198 -24.43 2.93 8.46
N ASP A 199 -24.66 1.63 8.46
CA ASP A 199 -25.83 0.98 9.07
C ASP A 199 -25.39 -0.20 9.94
N ILE A 200 -25.72 -0.17 11.23
CA ILE A 200 -25.33 -1.22 12.18
C ILE A 200 -25.87 -2.60 11.79
N ARG A 201 -27.09 -2.71 11.24
CA ARG A 201 -27.69 -4.00 10.84
C ARG A 201 -26.95 -4.61 9.65
N LYS A 202 -26.57 -3.78 8.68
CA LYS A 202 -25.73 -4.22 7.56
C LYS A 202 -24.33 -4.65 8.02
N PHE A 203 -23.77 -3.93 8.99
CA PHE A 203 -22.49 -4.32 9.58
C PHE A 203 -22.59 -5.63 10.35
N MET A 204 -23.63 -5.82 11.17
CA MET A 204 -23.90 -7.09 11.84
C MET A 204 -24.15 -8.23 10.86
N PHE A 205 -24.76 -7.93 9.70
CA PHE A 205 -24.90 -8.90 8.62
C PHE A 205 -23.51 -9.38 8.10
N LEU A 206 -22.56 -8.47 7.86
CA LEU A 206 -21.22 -8.86 7.45
C LEU A 206 -20.49 -9.71 8.49
N LEU A 207 -20.63 -9.36 9.79
CA LEU A 207 -20.05 -10.14 10.90
C LEU A 207 -20.62 -11.56 10.92
N ASN A 208 -21.92 -11.73 10.64
CA ASN A 208 -22.56 -13.04 10.53
C ASN A 208 -22.14 -13.76 9.24
N ALA A 209 -22.06 -13.05 8.11
CA ALA A 209 -21.64 -13.64 6.83
C ALA A 209 -20.20 -14.18 6.86
N TYR A 210 -19.32 -13.58 7.67
CA TYR A 210 -17.97 -14.11 7.88
C TYR A 210 -17.96 -15.52 8.50
N THR A 211 -18.95 -15.85 9.30
CA THR A 211 -19.05 -17.19 9.93
C THR A 211 -19.56 -18.29 8.99
N HIS A 212 -19.90 -17.93 7.76
CA HIS A 212 -20.35 -18.90 6.76
C HIS A 212 -19.23 -19.84 6.34
N GLN A 213 -19.54 -21.11 6.07
CA GLN A 213 -18.54 -22.14 5.71
C GLN A 213 -17.93 -21.93 4.34
N ASP A 214 -18.66 -21.32 3.41
CA ASP A 214 -18.16 -21.07 2.06
C ASP A 214 -17.09 -19.96 2.06
N THR A 215 -15.97 -20.28 1.44
CA THR A 215 -14.79 -19.39 1.39
C THR A 215 -15.07 -18.10 0.62
N MET A 216 -15.89 -18.14 -0.44
CA MET A 216 -16.19 -16.95 -1.22
C MET A 216 -16.98 -15.93 -0.40
N LEU A 217 -17.92 -16.39 0.41
CA LEU A 217 -18.76 -15.55 1.26
C LEU A 217 -17.95 -14.96 2.40
N ASN A 218 -17.20 -15.81 3.12
CA ASN A 218 -16.45 -15.32 4.28
C ASN A 218 -15.31 -14.38 3.91
N GLN A 219 -14.60 -14.60 2.77
CA GLN A 219 -13.52 -13.71 2.34
C GLN A 219 -14.03 -12.34 1.84
N ARG A 220 -15.20 -12.29 1.19
CA ARG A 220 -15.85 -11.01 0.85
C ARG A 220 -16.34 -10.29 2.11
N ALA A 221 -16.90 -11.03 3.05
CA ALA A 221 -17.38 -10.47 4.31
C ALA A 221 -16.25 -9.83 5.13
N ILE A 222 -15.09 -10.51 5.29
CA ILE A 222 -13.96 -9.94 6.03
C ILE A 222 -13.38 -8.68 5.35
N ALA A 223 -13.36 -8.62 4.02
CA ALA A 223 -12.97 -7.40 3.30
C ALA A 223 -13.95 -6.25 3.61
N GLY A 224 -15.26 -6.51 3.59
CA GLY A 224 -16.29 -5.54 3.97
C GLY A 224 -16.19 -5.11 5.44
N ILE A 225 -15.92 -6.03 6.36
CA ILE A 225 -15.69 -5.74 7.79
C ILE A 225 -14.49 -4.82 7.94
N ALA A 226 -13.36 -5.16 7.30
CA ALA A 226 -12.12 -4.38 7.38
C ALA A 226 -12.32 -2.93 6.91
N LEU A 227 -12.95 -2.75 5.74
CA LEU A 227 -13.26 -1.42 5.19
C LEU A 227 -14.25 -0.65 6.06
N THR A 228 -15.28 -1.32 6.59
CA THR A 228 -16.26 -0.66 7.48
C THR A 228 -15.62 -0.22 8.80
N CYS A 229 -14.76 -1.04 9.39
CA CYS A 229 -13.97 -0.68 10.57
C CYS A 229 -13.02 0.49 10.28
N TYR A 230 -12.43 0.54 9.08
CA TYR A 230 -11.55 1.62 8.68
C TYR A 230 -12.27 2.97 8.66
N TYR A 231 -13.45 3.05 8.02
CA TYR A 231 -14.17 4.31 7.84
C TYR A 231 -15.04 4.72 9.04
N TYR A 232 -15.58 3.75 9.80
CA TYR A 232 -16.63 4.02 10.79
C TYR A 232 -16.26 3.57 12.20
N GLU A 233 -14.97 3.41 12.52
CA GLU A 233 -14.50 2.96 13.83
C GLU A 233 -15.19 3.68 14.99
N LYS A 234 -15.20 5.02 14.98
CA LYS A 234 -15.81 5.83 16.07
C LYS A 234 -17.29 5.55 16.26
N ARG A 235 -17.99 5.22 15.17
CA ARG A 235 -19.41 4.85 15.23
C ARG A 235 -19.60 3.43 15.75
N ILE A 236 -18.80 2.48 15.28
CA ILE A 236 -18.84 1.08 15.69
C ILE A 236 -18.62 0.96 17.21
N LEU A 237 -17.69 1.74 17.77
CA LEU A 237 -17.43 1.79 19.21
C LEU A 237 -18.63 2.26 20.05
N GLN A 238 -19.65 2.87 19.43
CA GLN A 238 -20.92 3.21 20.11
C GLN A 238 -21.90 2.02 20.23
N TYR A 239 -21.60 0.87 19.61
CA TYR A 239 -22.46 -0.31 19.58
C TYR A 239 -21.79 -1.49 20.31
N PRO A 240 -22.10 -1.72 21.61
CA PRO A 240 -21.45 -2.77 22.41
C PRO A 240 -21.55 -4.17 21.80
N GLU A 241 -22.68 -4.47 21.14
CA GLU A 241 -22.91 -5.75 20.48
C GLU A 241 -21.92 -5.97 19.30
N ALA A 242 -21.66 -4.94 18.50
CA ALA A 242 -20.68 -5.03 17.40
C ALA A 242 -19.25 -5.14 17.94
N VAL A 243 -18.92 -4.37 18.97
CA VAL A 243 -17.60 -4.42 19.63
C VAL A 243 -17.35 -5.80 20.24
N SER A 244 -18.34 -6.37 20.94
CA SER A 244 -18.22 -7.73 21.49
C SER A 244 -17.95 -8.75 20.40
N ARG A 245 -18.68 -8.66 19.29
CA ARG A 245 -18.51 -9.59 18.17
C ARG A 245 -17.16 -9.47 17.48
N ILE A 246 -16.66 -8.23 17.29
CA ILE A 246 -15.32 -7.99 16.75
C ILE A 246 -14.24 -8.55 17.69
N ASN A 247 -14.39 -8.36 19.01
CA ASN A 247 -13.44 -8.88 19.99
C ASN A 247 -13.39 -10.42 19.96
N GLU A 248 -14.53 -11.10 19.82
CA GLU A 248 -14.57 -12.56 19.63
C GLU A 248 -13.81 -12.97 18.35
N LEU A 249 -13.98 -12.23 17.26
CA LEU A 249 -13.25 -12.48 16.01
C LEU A 249 -11.75 -12.23 16.15
N ASN A 250 -11.35 -11.19 16.89
CA ASN A 250 -9.94 -10.87 17.14
C ASN A 250 -9.20 -11.94 17.98
N GLU A 251 -9.91 -12.83 18.63
CA GLU A 251 -9.35 -14.01 19.32
C GLU A 251 -9.27 -15.25 18.41
N ASN A 252 -9.94 -15.22 17.25
CA ASN A 252 -9.96 -16.34 16.32
C ASN A 252 -8.73 -16.32 15.40
N THR A 253 -7.92 -17.36 15.46
CA THR A 253 -6.66 -17.47 14.70
C THR A 253 -6.86 -17.43 13.18
N GLU A 254 -7.96 -17.97 12.68
CA GLU A 254 -8.26 -17.93 11.23
C GLU A 254 -8.69 -16.52 10.80
N PHE A 255 -9.47 -15.80 11.62
CA PHE A 255 -9.81 -14.40 11.37
C PHE A 255 -8.55 -13.52 11.34
N ILE A 256 -7.66 -13.68 12.33
CA ILE A 256 -6.39 -12.95 12.41
C ILE A 256 -5.58 -13.15 11.14
N LYS A 257 -5.44 -14.40 10.69
CA LYS A 257 -4.72 -14.75 9.47
C LYS A 257 -5.36 -14.11 8.24
N ASN A 258 -6.69 -14.28 8.07
CA ASN A 258 -7.41 -13.76 6.91
C ASN A 258 -7.37 -12.22 6.88
N LEU A 259 -7.54 -11.57 8.03
CA LEU A 259 -7.47 -10.10 8.12
C LEU A 259 -6.08 -9.58 7.77
N HIS A 260 -5.03 -10.29 8.19
CA HIS A 260 -3.66 -9.94 7.80
C HIS A 260 -3.47 -10.03 6.27
N HIS A 261 -4.00 -11.08 5.62
CA HIS A 261 -3.96 -11.21 4.16
C HIS A 261 -4.74 -10.06 3.47
N ILE A 262 -5.93 -9.73 3.95
CA ILE A 262 -6.71 -8.58 3.46
C ILE A 262 -5.90 -7.28 3.58
N GLN A 263 -5.24 -7.05 4.74
CA GLN A 263 -4.40 -5.87 4.93
C GLN A 263 -3.29 -5.77 3.90
N ILE A 264 -2.55 -6.86 3.68
CA ILE A 264 -1.47 -6.89 2.67
C ILE A 264 -2.02 -6.64 1.26
N GLN A 265 -3.12 -7.29 0.88
CA GLN A 265 -3.72 -7.14 -0.44
C GLN A 265 -4.26 -5.74 -0.70
N LEU A 266 -4.83 -5.08 0.30
CA LEU A 266 -5.26 -3.68 0.22
C LEU A 266 -4.06 -2.74 -0.01
N LEU A 267 -2.95 -2.96 0.70
CA LEU A 267 -1.71 -2.20 0.51
C LEU A 267 -1.12 -2.44 -0.88
N GLN A 268 -1.06 -3.69 -1.34
CA GLN A 268 -0.58 -4.03 -2.68
C GLN A 268 -1.39 -3.32 -3.75
N SER A 269 -2.71 -3.40 -3.68
CA SER A 269 -3.58 -2.76 -4.66
C SER A 269 -3.46 -1.24 -4.65
N SER A 270 -3.41 -0.60 -3.48
CA SER A 270 -3.35 0.87 -3.37
C SER A 270 -1.99 1.46 -3.73
N ARG A 271 -0.89 0.78 -3.35
CA ARG A 271 0.47 1.34 -3.43
C ARG A 271 1.28 0.81 -4.60
N GLU A 272 1.21 -0.51 -4.85
CA GLU A 272 2.06 -1.17 -5.83
C GLU A 272 1.49 -1.17 -7.23
N THR A 273 0.20 -1.47 -7.40
CA THR A 273 -0.41 -1.47 -8.74
C THR A 273 -0.18 -0.13 -9.45
N ARG A 274 -0.24 0.98 -8.71
CA ARG A 274 0.03 2.32 -9.26
C ARG A 274 1.51 2.50 -9.65
N LYS A 275 2.46 2.04 -8.82
CA LYS A 275 3.90 2.07 -9.12
C LYS A 275 4.21 1.20 -10.34
N ILE A 276 3.64 -0.01 -10.40
CA ILE A 276 3.81 -0.96 -11.50
C ILE A 276 3.25 -0.39 -12.81
N ASP A 277 2.04 0.14 -12.81
CA ASP A 277 1.41 0.72 -14.01
C ASP A 277 2.25 1.89 -14.56
N LYS A 278 2.75 2.75 -13.69
CA LYS A 278 3.66 3.84 -14.07
C LYS A 278 4.97 3.31 -14.65
N LYS A 279 5.62 2.37 -13.96
CA LYS A 279 6.90 1.76 -14.37
C LYS A 279 6.76 0.99 -15.70
N MET A 280 5.63 0.28 -15.88
CA MET A 280 5.32 -0.39 -17.14
C MET A 280 5.19 0.59 -18.30
N ARG A 281 4.46 1.68 -18.15
CA ARG A 281 4.21 2.66 -19.20
C ARG A 281 5.41 3.54 -19.51
N GLU A 282 6.14 4.01 -18.50
CA GLU A 282 7.20 4.99 -18.64
C GLU A 282 8.57 4.37 -18.91
N GLU A 283 8.86 3.18 -18.39
CA GLU A 283 10.18 2.58 -18.43
C GLU A 283 10.23 1.27 -19.24
N ILE A 284 9.37 0.30 -18.95
CA ILE A 284 9.53 -1.07 -19.48
C ILE A 284 9.03 -1.18 -20.91
N ILE A 285 7.82 -0.72 -21.20
CA ILE A 285 7.24 -0.79 -22.56
C ILE A 285 8.11 -0.01 -23.58
N PRO A 286 8.55 1.25 -23.28
CA PRO A 286 9.42 1.96 -24.22
C PRO A 286 10.78 1.31 -24.44
N GLU A 287 11.33 0.63 -23.43
CA GLU A 287 12.62 -0.03 -23.49
C GLU A 287 12.57 -1.38 -24.22
N MET A 288 11.50 -2.16 -23.98
CA MET A 288 11.20 -3.36 -24.77
C MET A 288 10.97 -3.04 -26.26
N MET A 289 10.35 -1.90 -26.57
CA MET A 289 10.17 -1.46 -27.98
C MET A 289 11.48 -1.03 -28.64
N LYS A 290 12.47 -0.57 -27.86
CA LYS A 290 13.79 -0.14 -28.39
C LYS A 290 14.78 -1.30 -28.58
N ASN A 291 14.68 -2.37 -27.79
CA ASN A 291 15.60 -3.50 -27.82
C ASN A 291 14.86 -4.85 -27.89
N PRO A 292 14.52 -5.34 -29.10
CA PRO A 292 13.81 -6.63 -29.26
C PRO A 292 14.67 -7.87 -28.99
N LYS A 293 15.96 -7.73 -28.63
CA LYS A 293 16.85 -8.84 -28.24
C LYS A 293 17.54 -8.51 -26.92
N LEU A 294 16.91 -8.92 -25.81
CA LEU A 294 17.51 -8.87 -24.48
C LEU A 294 18.50 -10.04 -24.30
N ASN A 295 19.78 -9.73 -24.23
CA ASN A 295 20.79 -10.65 -23.73
C ASN A 295 20.81 -10.61 -22.20
N LEU A 296 20.63 -11.78 -21.60
CA LEU A 296 20.58 -12.03 -20.15
C LEU A 296 21.99 -12.22 -19.53
N GLU A 297 22.99 -11.45 -19.91
CA GLU A 297 24.34 -11.58 -19.34
C GLU A 297 24.78 -10.26 -18.70
N GLY A 298 24.94 -10.28 -17.39
CA GLY A 298 25.50 -9.20 -16.59
C GLY A 298 25.21 -9.36 -15.11
N LEU A 299 25.86 -10.34 -14.47
CA LEU A 299 25.95 -10.42 -13.01
C LEU A 299 27.08 -9.50 -12.53
N ASP A 300 26.75 -8.56 -11.68
CA ASP A 300 27.73 -7.70 -11.01
C ASP A 300 28.45 -8.50 -9.91
N GLU A 301 29.80 -8.60 -9.99
CA GLU A 301 30.65 -9.40 -9.10
C GLU A 301 31.10 -8.67 -7.82
N ASP A 302 30.47 -7.56 -7.41
CA ASP A 302 30.94 -6.74 -6.29
C ASP A 302 30.16 -6.96 -4.94
N ALA A 303 29.61 -8.14 -4.69
CA ALA A 303 28.95 -8.47 -3.43
C ALA A 303 29.84 -9.30 -2.49
N GLU A 304 30.93 -8.73 -1.98
CA GLU A 304 31.76 -9.38 -0.94
C GLU A 304 31.47 -8.96 0.51
N ASP A 305 30.40 -8.26 0.76
CA ASP A 305 29.97 -7.95 2.13
C ASP A 305 28.92 -8.98 2.61
N HIS A 306 29.19 -9.67 3.71
CA HIS A 306 28.23 -10.52 4.39
C HIS A 306 27.12 -9.66 5.04
N ASN A 307 26.30 -9.06 4.20
CA ASN A 307 25.12 -8.32 4.63
C ASN A 307 24.03 -9.32 5.04
N PRO A 308 23.18 -9.00 6.04
CA PRO A 308 22.02 -9.81 6.35
C PRO A 308 21.11 -9.92 5.11
N GLU A 309 20.53 -11.10 4.86
CA GLU A 309 19.66 -11.36 3.68
C GLU A 309 18.54 -10.32 3.50
N TRP A 310 18.07 -9.70 4.58
CA TRP A 310 17.03 -8.68 4.52
C TRP A 310 17.52 -7.29 4.05
N GLU A 311 18.82 -6.98 4.08
CA GLU A 311 19.36 -5.72 3.52
C GLU A 311 19.39 -5.77 1.99
N GLU A 312 19.57 -6.93 1.39
CA GLU A 312 19.56 -7.12 -0.06
C GLU A 312 18.21 -6.78 -0.70
N TRP A 313 17.15 -6.73 0.08
CA TRP A 313 15.82 -6.37 -0.42
C TRP A 313 15.70 -4.91 -0.88
N ILE A 314 16.62 -4.03 -0.49
CA ILE A 314 16.53 -2.58 -0.73
C ILE A 314 17.39 -2.09 -1.91
N ASP A 315 18.46 -2.80 -2.26
CA ASP A 315 19.51 -2.31 -3.20
C ASP A 315 19.40 -2.95 -4.60
N ARG A 316 18.25 -2.87 -5.26
CA ARG A 316 18.03 -3.47 -6.59
C ARG A 316 17.91 -2.41 -7.68
N SER A 317 18.91 -2.31 -8.57
CA SER A 317 18.95 -1.40 -9.70
C SER A 317 19.46 -2.03 -11.02
N GLY A 318 18.56 -2.62 -11.83
CA GLY A 318 18.87 -3.10 -13.19
C GLY A 318 17.62 -3.55 -13.95
N ILE A 319 17.65 -3.67 -15.30
CA ILE A 319 16.48 -4.06 -16.11
C ILE A 319 16.10 -5.53 -15.88
N THR A 320 17.10 -6.39 -15.75
CA THR A 320 16.90 -7.81 -15.39
C THR A 320 16.27 -7.93 -14.01
N ASP A 321 16.71 -7.09 -13.08
CA ASP A 321 16.14 -6.97 -11.73
C ASP A 321 14.73 -6.40 -11.77
N LYS A 322 14.42 -5.45 -12.65
CA LYS A 322 13.07 -4.89 -12.84
C LYS A 322 12.06 -5.93 -13.35
N LEU A 323 12.47 -6.80 -14.27
CA LEU A 323 11.61 -7.91 -14.75
C LEU A 323 11.46 -9.01 -13.70
N ARG A 324 12.53 -9.30 -12.94
CA ARG A 324 12.50 -10.22 -11.81
C ARG A 324 11.62 -9.67 -10.69
N GLU A 325 11.76 -8.39 -10.37
CA GLU A 325 10.90 -7.68 -9.41
C GLU A 325 9.41 -7.74 -9.81
N LEU A 326 9.08 -7.54 -11.10
CA LEU A 326 7.71 -7.72 -11.59
C LEU A 326 7.20 -9.16 -11.44
N GLY A 327 8.05 -10.15 -11.70
CA GLY A 327 7.73 -11.56 -11.48
C GLY A 327 7.50 -11.86 -10.00
N GLU A 328 8.34 -11.34 -9.11
CA GLU A 328 8.21 -11.46 -7.65
C GLU A 328 6.96 -10.74 -7.14
N LEU A 329 6.67 -9.53 -7.65
CA LEU A 329 5.43 -8.79 -7.34
C LEU A 329 4.19 -9.56 -7.80
N GLN A 330 4.22 -10.16 -8.97
CA GLN A 330 3.15 -11.04 -9.46
C GLN A 330 2.97 -12.27 -8.55
N MET A 331 4.07 -12.91 -8.17
CA MET A 331 4.05 -14.06 -7.24
C MET A 331 3.55 -13.67 -5.85
N SER A 332 3.88 -12.48 -5.37
CA SER A 332 3.38 -11.94 -4.10
C SER A 332 1.90 -11.52 -4.16
N GLY A 333 1.31 -11.41 -5.36
CA GLY A 333 -0.10 -11.13 -5.58
C GLY A 333 -0.42 -9.71 -6.03
N ALA A 334 0.57 -8.90 -6.39
CA ALA A 334 0.34 -7.58 -6.97
C ALA A 334 -0.30 -7.67 -8.37
N ASP A 335 -1.12 -6.68 -8.70
CA ASP A 335 -1.86 -6.64 -9.96
C ASP A 335 -1.02 -6.07 -11.10
N VAL A 336 -0.36 -6.93 -11.83
CA VAL A 336 0.45 -6.57 -13.01
C VAL A 336 -0.38 -6.43 -14.30
N TYR A 337 -1.64 -6.85 -14.29
CA TYR A 337 -2.50 -6.90 -15.48
C TYR A 337 -3.46 -5.71 -15.64
N MET A 338 -3.45 -4.76 -14.70
CA MET A 338 -4.36 -3.62 -14.69
C MET A 338 -4.39 -2.87 -16.02
N SER A 339 -3.22 -2.52 -16.57
CA SER A 339 -3.12 -1.78 -17.83
C SER A 339 -3.65 -2.56 -19.03
N THR A 340 -3.44 -3.88 -19.06
CA THR A 340 -3.88 -4.76 -20.14
C THR A 340 -5.41 -4.84 -20.22
N PHE A 341 -6.08 -4.99 -19.07
CA PHE A 341 -7.53 -5.17 -19.01
C PHE A 341 -8.32 -3.86 -18.94
N SER A 342 -7.66 -2.71 -18.73
CA SER A 342 -8.35 -1.42 -18.59
C SER A 342 -9.20 -1.04 -19.81
N GLN A 343 -8.73 -1.32 -21.01
CA GLN A 343 -9.46 -1.05 -22.26
C GLN A 343 -10.64 -2.02 -22.47
N LEU A 344 -10.56 -3.21 -21.90
CA LEU A 344 -11.58 -4.26 -22.04
C LEU A 344 -12.76 -4.09 -21.07
N LYS A 345 -12.76 -3.05 -20.21
CA LYS A 345 -13.87 -2.71 -19.32
C LYS A 345 -14.93 -1.82 -19.98
N GLN A 346 -14.85 -1.57 -21.28
CA GLN A 346 -15.83 -0.77 -22.03
C GLN A 346 -17.06 -1.56 -22.49
N PHE A 347 -17.08 -2.88 -22.31
CA PHE A 347 -18.24 -3.71 -22.65
C PHE A 347 -19.50 -3.26 -21.90
N PRO A 348 -20.71 -3.36 -22.52
CA PRO A 348 -21.98 -2.99 -21.87
C PRO A 348 -22.21 -3.69 -20.53
N PHE A 349 -21.67 -4.88 -20.35
CA PHE A 349 -21.67 -5.62 -19.10
C PHE A 349 -21.21 -4.76 -17.90
N PHE A 350 -20.10 -4.01 -18.03
CA PHE A 350 -19.52 -3.21 -16.97
C PHE A 350 -20.22 -1.86 -16.70
N ARG A 351 -21.37 -1.60 -17.36
CA ARG A 351 -22.19 -0.44 -17.00
C ARG A 351 -22.93 -0.63 -15.68
N LYS A 352 -23.33 -1.88 -15.38
CA LYS A 352 -23.99 -2.22 -14.13
C LYS A 352 -22.95 -2.44 -13.03
N ILE A 353 -23.22 -1.93 -11.84
CA ILE A 353 -22.29 -2.04 -10.70
C ILE A 353 -22.18 -3.47 -10.20
N SER A 354 -23.30 -4.19 -10.10
CA SER A 354 -23.36 -5.60 -9.68
C SER A 354 -22.37 -6.47 -10.42
N HIS A 355 -22.21 -6.24 -11.73
CA HIS A 355 -21.39 -7.04 -12.61
C HIS A 355 -19.87 -6.95 -12.33
N TRP A 356 -19.41 -5.90 -11.67
CA TRP A 356 -18.01 -5.82 -11.24
C TRP A 356 -17.66 -6.79 -10.14
N PHE A 357 -18.67 -7.25 -9.40
CA PHE A 357 -18.52 -8.13 -8.23
C PHE A 357 -19.05 -9.53 -8.46
N TYR A 358 -19.65 -9.79 -9.63
CA TYR A 358 -20.22 -11.10 -9.94
C TYR A 358 -19.08 -12.12 -10.10
N PRO A 359 -19.09 -13.25 -9.34
CA PRO A 359 -18.12 -14.31 -9.54
C PRO A 359 -18.21 -14.83 -10.98
N PHE A 360 -17.09 -15.23 -11.54
CA PHE A 360 -17.09 -15.71 -12.91
C PHE A 360 -17.94 -16.97 -13.02
N ASP A 361 -19.01 -16.89 -13.84
CA ASP A 361 -19.97 -17.96 -14.09
C ASP A 361 -20.02 -18.29 -15.58
N PRO A 362 -19.62 -19.49 -15.99
CA PRO A 362 -19.77 -19.95 -17.38
C PRO A 362 -21.21 -20.04 -17.86
N GLN A 363 -22.18 -20.12 -16.94
CA GLN A 363 -23.60 -20.16 -17.24
C GLN A 363 -24.24 -18.78 -17.42
N TYR A 364 -23.51 -17.70 -17.18
CA TYR A 364 -23.98 -16.35 -17.47
C TYR A 364 -24.46 -16.24 -18.93
N GLN A 365 -25.64 -15.63 -19.16
CA GLN A 365 -26.36 -15.70 -20.46
C GLN A 365 -25.46 -15.46 -21.67
N ASP A 366 -24.66 -14.40 -21.66
CA ASP A 366 -23.80 -14.08 -22.80
C ASP A 366 -22.57 -15.01 -22.90
N ILE A 367 -22.04 -15.48 -21.78
CA ILE A 367 -20.90 -16.41 -21.72
C ILE A 367 -21.31 -17.83 -22.12
N ALA A 368 -22.50 -18.25 -21.73
CA ALA A 368 -23.04 -19.57 -22.10
C ALA A 368 -23.08 -19.80 -23.62
N LYS A 369 -23.17 -18.71 -24.40
CA LYS A 369 -23.08 -18.78 -25.88
C LYS A 369 -21.72 -19.31 -26.38
N LEU A 370 -20.64 -19.14 -25.60
CA LEU A 370 -19.32 -19.72 -25.90
C LEU A 370 -19.32 -21.26 -25.74
N SER A 371 -20.20 -21.78 -24.89
CA SER A 371 -20.31 -23.21 -24.58
C SER A 371 -21.26 -23.96 -25.50
N LEU A 372 -22.08 -23.27 -26.32
CA LEU A 372 -23.08 -23.84 -27.24
C LEU A 372 -22.49 -24.48 -28.53
N GLY A 373 -21.36 -25.17 -28.44
CA GLY A 373 -20.76 -25.92 -29.51
C GLY A 373 -20.31 -27.30 -29.04
N ASN A 374 -20.52 -28.35 -29.87
CA ASN A 374 -20.16 -29.73 -29.56
C ASN A 374 -18.63 -30.01 -29.48
N ASP A 375 -17.80 -29.01 -29.29
CA ASP A 375 -16.36 -29.15 -29.24
C ASP A 375 -15.88 -29.29 -27.80
N GLU A 376 -15.36 -30.45 -27.43
CA GLU A 376 -14.61 -30.67 -26.17
C GLU A 376 -13.50 -29.62 -25.95
N GLN A 377 -13.00 -29.01 -27.02
CA GLN A 377 -12.00 -27.96 -27.01
C GLN A 377 -12.52 -26.63 -26.40
N LYS A 378 -13.80 -26.26 -26.60
CA LYS A 378 -14.37 -25.00 -26.03
C LYS A 378 -14.56 -25.07 -24.52
N ILE A 379 -14.83 -26.27 -24.01
CA ILE A 379 -14.92 -26.55 -22.59
C ILE A 379 -13.55 -26.37 -21.94
N SER A 380 -12.47 -26.67 -22.64
CA SER A 380 -11.10 -26.52 -22.15
C SER A 380 -10.71 -25.08 -21.85
N LEU A 381 -11.06 -24.11 -22.70
CA LEU A 381 -10.73 -22.69 -22.49
C LEU A 381 -11.42 -22.08 -21.25
N LEU A 382 -12.73 -22.36 -21.11
CA LEU A 382 -13.49 -21.92 -19.95
C LEU A 382 -12.95 -22.56 -18.66
N ASN A 383 -12.56 -23.84 -18.73
CA ASN A 383 -11.94 -24.51 -17.57
C ASN A 383 -10.58 -23.91 -17.20
N ILE A 384 -9.75 -23.52 -18.18
CA ILE A 384 -8.48 -22.84 -17.94
C ILE A 384 -8.74 -21.49 -17.25
N LEU A 385 -9.72 -20.71 -17.72
CA LEU A 385 -10.08 -19.44 -17.10
C LEU A 385 -10.64 -19.60 -15.70
N MET A 386 -11.51 -20.60 -15.48
CA MET A 386 -12.07 -20.89 -14.16
C MET A 386 -10.99 -21.22 -13.13
N ASN A 387 -9.99 -21.99 -13.55
CA ASN A 387 -8.89 -22.42 -12.68
C ASN A 387 -7.71 -21.45 -12.68
N SER A 388 -7.79 -20.35 -13.43
CA SER A 388 -6.72 -19.35 -13.46
C SER A 388 -6.68 -18.53 -12.19
N ASP A 389 -5.55 -18.57 -11.49
CA ASP A 389 -5.25 -17.78 -10.29
C ASP A 389 -4.78 -16.35 -10.61
N VAL A 390 -4.54 -16.08 -11.89
CA VAL A 390 -3.93 -14.86 -12.39
C VAL A 390 -4.97 -13.73 -12.55
N PHE A 391 -6.19 -14.08 -12.98
CA PHE A 391 -7.23 -13.11 -13.33
C PHE A 391 -8.29 -12.98 -12.24
N CYS A 392 -8.67 -11.75 -11.90
CA CYS A 392 -9.87 -11.49 -11.12
C CYS A 392 -11.14 -11.80 -11.93
N ASN A 393 -12.30 -11.88 -11.27
CA ASN A 393 -13.54 -12.29 -11.94
C ASN A 393 -13.93 -11.34 -13.07
N SER A 394 -13.82 -10.04 -12.86
CA SER A 394 -14.13 -9.04 -13.88
C SER A 394 -13.22 -9.14 -15.11
N ASP A 395 -11.95 -9.55 -14.95
CA ASP A 395 -11.04 -9.75 -16.08
C ASP A 395 -11.39 -11.02 -16.88
N LYS A 396 -11.82 -12.10 -16.22
CA LYS A 396 -12.33 -13.31 -16.88
C LYS A 396 -13.52 -13.01 -17.79
N TYR A 397 -14.48 -12.19 -17.31
CA TYR A 397 -15.58 -11.70 -18.14
C TYR A 397 -15.10 -10.88 -19.34
N SER A 398 -14.18 -9.94 -19.13
CA SER A 398 -13.60 -9.13 -20.22
C SER A 398 -12.96 -10.01 -21.29
N PHE A 399 -12.23 -11.03 -20.88
CA PHE A 399 -11.59 -11.97 -21.79
C PHE A 399 -12.63 -12.72 -22.61
N CYS A 400 -13.68 -13.26 -21.98
CA CYS A 400 -14.75 -13.96 -22.65
C CYS A 400 -15.48 -13.07 -23.68
N PHE A 401 -15.80 -11.82 -23.32
CA PHE A 401 -16.43 -10.88 -24.25
C PHE A 401 -15.53 -10.53 -25.43
N THR A 402 -14.23 -10.44 -25.21
CA THR A 402 -13.25 -10.25 -26.29
C THR A 402 -13.24 -11.45 -27.23
N MET A 403 -13.27 -12.67 -26.69
CA MET A 403 -13.35 -13.90 -27.47
C MET A 403 -14.64 -14.00 -28.31
N LEU A 404 -15.78 -13.55 -27.75
CA LEU A 404 -17.04 -13.51 -28.50
C LEU A 404 -16.99 -12.58 -29.72
N GLN A 405 -16.20 -11.51 -29.67
CA GLN A 405 -16.04 -10.57 -30.79
C GLN A 405 -15.02 -11.03 -31.83
N MET A 406 -14.16 -12.00 -31.51
CA MET A 406 -13.16 -12.51 -32.46
C MET A 406 -13.78 -13.43 -33.52
N PRO A 407 -13.27 -13.41 -34.77
CA PRO A 407 -13.60 -14.40 -35.78
C PRO A 407 -13.28 -15.83 -35.31
N GLU A 408 -14.08 -16.81 -35.70
CA GLU A 408 -13.95 -18.21 -35.26
C GLU A 408 -12.57 -18.82 -35.59
N SER A 409 -11.99 -18.49 -36.73
CA SER A 409 -10.65 -18.92 -37.12
C SER A 409 -9.54 -18.43 -36.16
N GLN A 410 -9.65 -17.21 -35.66
CA GLN A 410 -8.69 -16.67 -34.68
C GLN A 410 -8.88 -17.27 -33.29
N ARG A 411 -10.13 -17.53 -32.91
CA ARG A 411 -10.45 -18.23 -31.65
C ARG A 411 -9.82 -19.61 -31.61
N ASN A 412 -9.98 -20.39 -32.68
CA ASN A 412 -9.43 -21.75 -32.79
C ASN A 412 -7.88 -21.76 -32.73
N LEU A 413 -7.21 -20.79 -33.39
CA LEU A 413 -5.76 -20.67 -33.34
C LEU A 413 -5.24 -20.35 -31.92
N MET A 414 -5.89 -19.42 -31.27
CA MET A 414 -5.53 -19.04 -29.88
C MET A 414 -5.74 -20.20 -28.91
N GLN A 415 -6.81 -20.98 -29.11
CA GLN A 415 -7.10 -22.15 -28.31
C GLN A 415 -6.06 -23.27 -28.51
N GLN A 416 -5.59 -23.48 -29.74
CA GLN A 416 -4.51 -24.44 -30.01
C GLN A 416 -3.21 -24.00 -29.31
N GLN A 417 -2.85 -22.75 -29.39
CA GLN A 417 -1.64 -22.22 -28.71
C GLN A 417 -1.71 -22.38 -27.17
N LEU A 418 -2.87 -22.15 -26.58
CA LEU A 418 -3.09 -22.35 -25.14
C LEU A 418 -3.02 -23.82 -24.74
N ASN A 419 -3.54 -24.71 -25.56
CA ASN A 419 -3.49 -26.18 -25.34
C ASN A 419 -2.04 -26.69 -25.41
N GLU A 420 -1.26 -26.27 -26.42
CA GLU A 420 0.14 -26.66 -26.59
C GLU A 420 1.02 -26.18 -25.39
N GLN A 421 0.74 -25.03 -24.84
CA GLN A 421 1.39 -24.57 -23.61
C GLN A 421 0.96 -25.33 -22.35
N HIS A 422 -0.27 -25.83 -22.33
CA HIS A 422 -0.82 -26.59 -21.18
C HIS A 422 -0.34 -28.04 -21.14
N GLU A 423 -0.09 -28.67 -22.27
CA GLU A 423 0.45 -30.05 -22.36
C GLU A 423 1.94 -30.11 -21.93
N ALA A 424 2.67 -29.00 -22.04
CA ALA A 424 4.10 -28.93 -21.71
C ALA A 424 4.41 -28.90 -20.19
N SER A 425 3.41 -28.84 -19.29
CA SER A 425 3.69 -28.75 -17.85
C SER A 425 2.83 -29.65 -16.98
N GLU A 426 3.23 -30.91 -16.84
CA GLU A 426 2.73 -31.77 -15.74
C GLU A 426 3.08 -31.19 -14.34
N GLU A 427 4.17 -30.47 -14.24
CA GLU A 427 4.57 -29.70 -13.05
C GLU A 427 3.54 -28.64 -12.65
N LEU A 428 2.85 -28.01 -13.64
CA LEU A 428 1.76 -27.08 -13.38
C LEU A 428 0.51 -27.79 -12.84
N LYS A 429 0.24 -29.01 -13.30
CA LYS A 429 -0.88 -29.82 -12.81
C LYS A 429 -0.69 -30.30 -11.35
N GLU A 430 0.54 -30.59 -10.93
CA GLU A 430 0.84 -30.90 -9.54
C GLU A 430 0.74 -29.67 -8.65
N ARG A 431 1.27 -28.51 -9.07
CA ARG A 431 1.09 -27.23 -8.35
C ARG A 431 -0.39 -26.82 -8.23
N LEU A 432 -1.20 -27.02 -9.29
CA LEU A 432 -2.64 -26.78 -9.25
C LEU A 432 -3.37 -27.74 -8.30
N LYS A 433 -2.90 -28.98 -8.13
CA LYS A 433 -3.42 -29.91 -7.13
C LYS A 433 -3.04 -29.53 -5.71
N GLU A 434 -1.85 -29.05 -5.49
CA GLU A 434 -1.38 -28.55 -4.17
C GLU A 434 -2.10 -27.25 -3.77
N MET A 435 -2.38 -26.37 -4.74
CA MET A 435 -3.13 -25.12 -4.53
C MET A 435 -4.63 -25.34 -4.22
N SER A 436 -5.19 -26.52 -4.55
CA SER A 436 -6.55 -26.90 -4.20
C SER A 436 -6.78 -27.16 -2.69
N GLN A 437 -5.73 -27.08 -1.87
CA GLN A 437 -5.87 -27.17 -0.42
C GLN A 437 -6.58 -25.91 0.13
N SER A 438 -7.51 -26.11 1.04
CA SER A 438 -8.45 -25.10 1.55
C SER A 438 -7.83 -23.77 2.03
N LYS A 439 -6.57 -23.79 2.46
CA LYS A 439 -5.84 -22.59 2.95
C LYS A 439 -5.37 -21.66 1.84
N ALA A 440 -4.91 -22.21 0.72
CA ALA A 440 -4.52 -21.43 -0.47
C ALA A 440 -5.76 -20.81 -1.15
N ARG A 441 -6.91 -21.49 -1.05
CA ARG A 441 -8.17 -21.03 -1.63
C ARG A 441 -8.69 -19.73 -1.01
N ALA A 442 -8.59 -19.55 0.32
CA ALA A 442 -9.06 -18.34 1.00
C ALA A 442 -8.27 -17.10 0.57
N GLU A 443 -6.94 -17.19 0.55
CA GLU A 443 -6.06 -16.11 0.10
C GLU A 443 -6.28 -15.73 -1.36
N PHE A 444 -6.47 -16.72 -2.20
CA PHE A 444 -6.79 -16.54 -3.61
C PHE A 444 -8.14 -15.83 -3.81
N VAL A 445 -9.20 -16.30 -3.15
CA VAL A 445 -10.55 -15.71 -3.25
C VAL A 445 -10.56 -14.26 -2.76
N SER A 446 -9.89 -13.97 -1.64
CA SER A 446 -9.80 -12.60 -1.14
C SER A 446 -9.04 -11.69 -2.10
N ARG A 447 -7.94 -12.17 -2.71
CA ARG A 447 -7.16 -11.44 -3.71
C ARG A 447 -7.99 -11.09 -4.93
N GLN A 448 -8.70 -12.08 -5.50
CA GLN A 448 -9.59 -11.83 -6.64
C GLN A 448 -10.62 -10.74 -6.31
N TYR A 449 -11.24 -10.81 -5.13
CA TYR A 449 -12.23 -9.83 -4.73
C TYR A 449 -11.66 -8.42 -4.54
N ILE A 450 -10.48 -8.31 -3.91
CA ILE A 450 -9.80 -7.01 -3.76
C ILE A 450 -9.39 -6.43 -5.13
N HIS A 451 -8.96 -7.28 -6.07
CA HIS A 451 -8.68 -6.84 -7.44
C HIS A 451 -9.96 -6.40 -8.17
N ASP A 452 -11.09 -7.09 -8.00
CA ASP A 452 -12.38 -6.67 -8.57
C ASP A 452 -12.82 -5.31 -7.98
N LEU A 453 -12.66 -5.10 -6.66
CA LEU A 453 -12.87 -3.80 -6.02
C LEU A 453 -11.96 -2.72 -6.63
N TYR A 454 -10.66 -3.00 -6.76
CA TYR A 454 -9.70 -2.06 -7.34
C TYR A 454 -10.07 -1.69 -8.78
N ARG A 455 -10.39 -2.70 -9.62
CA ARG A 455 -10.88 -2.48 -10.98
C ARG A 455 -12.11 -1.58 -11.01
N PHE A 456 -13.08 -1.83 -10.14
CA PHE A 456 -14.30 -1.03 -10.04
C PHE A 456 -13.99 0.44 -9.76
N PHE A 457 -13.27 0.71 -8.68
CA PHE A 457 -12.95 2.10 -8.29
C PHE A 457 -12.09 2.85 -9.31
N LYS A 458 -11.21 2.16 -10.02
CA LYS A 458 -10.33 2.79 -11.03
C LYS A 458 -10.93 2.88 -12.43
N LEU A 459 -11.80 1.95 -12.85
CA LEU A 459 -12.20 1.79 -14.25
C LEU A 459 -13.68 1.97 -14.52
N TRP A 460 -14.54 1.95 -13.50
CA TRP A 460 -15.96 2.19 -13.72
C TRP A 460 -16.19 3.55 -14.38
N SER A 461 -17.06 3.60 -15.40
CA SER A 461 -17.28 4.81 -16.22
C SER A 461 -17.75 6.04 -15.41
N ARG A 462 -18.45 5.80 -14.29
CA ARG A 462 -18.94 6.84 -13.37
C ARG A 462 -18.17 6.87 -12.04
N ARG A 463 -16.92 6.39 -11.98
CA ARG A 463 -16.09 6.32 -10.77
C ARG A 463 -15.91 7.65 -10.02
N HIS A 464 -15.99 8.78 -10.73
CA HIS A 464 -15.90 10.12 -10.14
C HIS A 464 -17.07 10.47 -9.21
N GLU A 465 -18.14 9.67 -9.19
CA GLU A 465 -19.31 9.85 -8.33
C GLU A 465 -19.16 9.16 -6.97
N ILE A 466 -18.17 8.28 -6.82
CA ILE A 466 -17.92 7.48 -5.62
C ILE A 466 -16.50 7.74 -5.14
N HIS A 467 -16.33 7.88 -3.82
CA HIS A 467 -15.00 7.99 -3.23
C HIS A 467 -14.17 6.73 -3.52
N ASP A 468 -12.96 6.93 -4.05
CA ASP A 468 -12.03 5.83 -4.32
C ASP A 468 -11.27 5.44 -3.05
N ILE A 469 -11.64 4.30 -2.47
CA ILE A 469 -11.04 3.79 -1.24
C ILE A 469 -9.53 3.54 -1.34
N PHE A 470 -9.00 3.31 -2.54
CA PHE A 470 -7.58 3.06 -2.76
C PHE A 470 -6.72 4.33 -2.87
N GLU A 471 -7.32 5.51 -2.72
CA GLU A 471 -6.59 6.77 -2.51
C GLU A 471 -6.30 7.02 -1.01
N ASP A 472 -6.93 6.26 -0.12
CA ASP A 472 -6.72 6.35 1.33
C ASP A 472 -5.50 5.51 1.78
N THR A 473 -5.02 5.75 3.00
CA THR A 473 -3.84 5.07 3.56
C THR A 473 -4.06 3.59 3.83
N LEU A 474 -5.30 3.19 4.12
CA LEU A 474 -5.74 1.83 4.44
C LEU A 474 -4.90 1.15 5.54
N ASP A 475 -4.48 1.91 6.53
CA ASP A 475 -3.68 1.49 7.67
C ASP A 475 -4.55 0.88 8.79
N LEU A 476 -5.16 -0.27 8.52
CA LEU A 476 -6.10 -0.96 9.42
C LEU A 476 -5.50 -1.27 10.81
N TRP A 477 -4.17 -1.45 10.89
CA TRP A 477 -3.48 -1.71 12.16
C TRP A 477 -3.53 -0.54 13.15
N ASN A 478 -3.89 0.66 12.69
CA ASN A 478 -4.09 1.84 13.53
C ASN A 478 -5.53 1.97 14.02
N LYS A 479 -6.43 1.07 13.64
CA LYS A 479 -7.82 1.04 14.08
C LYS A 479 -7.96 0.21 15.37
N GLU A 480 -8.50 0.81 16.41
CA GLU A 480 -8.69 0.16 17.72
C GLU A 480 -9.44 -1.18 17.61
N THR A 481 -10.47 -1.21 16.74
CA THR A 481 -11.28 -2.40 16.48
C THR A 481 -10.51 -3.58 15.86
N LEU A 482 -9.45 -3.34 15.11
CA LEU A 482 -8.71 -4.36 14.36
C LEU A 482 -7.23 -4.50 14.80
N SER A 483 -6.74 -3.55 15.59
CA SER A 483 -5.34 -3.52 16.01
C SER A 483 -4.90 -4.76 16.77
N GLN A 484 -5.76 -5.33 17.61
CA GLN A 484 -5.46 -6.55 18.36
C GLN A 484 -5.14 -7.74 17.44
N ALA A 485 -5.89 -7.90 16.36
CA ALA A 485 -5.65 -8.95 15.37
C ALA A 485 -4.40 -8.66 14.50
N LEU A 486 -4.26 -7.44 13.98
CA LEU A 486 -3.18 -7.09 13.06
C LEU A 486 -1.82 -6.93 13.73
N LEU A 487 -1.80 -6.54 15.01
CA LEU A 487 -0.58 -6.48 15.83
C LEU A 487 -0.30 -7.80 16.57
N HIS A 488 -0.96 -8.90 16.19
CA HIS A 488 -0.71 -10.20 16.80
C HIS A 488 0.74 -10.66 16.55
N LYS A 489 1.35 -11.32 17.55
CA LYS A 489 2.77 -11.74 17.56
C LYS A 489 3.24 -12.48 16.31
N ASP A 490 2.35 -13.27 15.67
CA ASP A 490 2.69 -14.11 14.50
C ASP A 490 2.64 -13.34 13.18
N TYR A 491 2.08 -12.13 13.17
CA TYR A 491 1.80 -11.38 11.94
C TYR A 491 2.39 -9.97 11.91
N ILE A 492 2.58 -9.31 13.07
CA ILE A 492 3.08 -7.94 13.13
C ILE A 492 4.43 -7.76 12.39
N ASN A 493 5.35 -8.74 12.56
CA ASN A 493 6.65 -8.68 11.88
C ASN A 493 6.50 -8.86 10.37
N LYS A 494 5.60 -9.74 9.91
CA LYS A 494 5.35 -9.95 8.47
C LYS A 494 4.80 -8.68 7.81
N LEU A 495 3.93 -7.96 8.52
CA LEU A 495 3.41 -6.68 8.05
C LEU A 495 4.50 -5.61 8.04
N ALA A 496 5.35 -5.56 9.08
CA ALA A 496 6.49 -4.64 9.13
C ALA A 496 7.53 -4.96 8.04
N ASP A 497 7.87 -6.24 7.84
CA ASP A 497 8.77 -6.68 6.77
C ASP A 497 8.21 -6.32 5.38
N TYR A 498 6.89 -6.50 5.18
CA TYR A 498 6.23 -6.09 3.94
C TYR A 498 6.41 -4.59 3.66
N LEU A 499 6.10 -3.73 4.64
CA LEU A 499 6.26 -2.28 4.50
C LEU A 499 7.72 -1.87 4.30
N PHE A 500 8.64 -2.54 4.99
CA PHE A 500 10.07 -2.31 4.86
C PHE A 500 10.58 -2.62 3.45
N THR A 501 10.20 -3.76 2.87
CA THR A 501 10.60 -4.16 1.52
C THR A 501 10.01 -3.29 0.41
N HIS A 502 8.92 -2.55 0.71
CA HIS A 502 8.24 -1.66 -0.24
C HIS A 502 8.53 -0.17 -0.02
N ASP A 503 9.59 0.13 0.74
CA ASP A 503 10.10 1.48 1.02
C ASP A 503 9.17 2.38 1.87
N ASP A 504 8.20 1.76 2.55
CA ASP A 504 7.33 2.46 3.51
C ASP A 504 7.99 2.49 4.90
N LEU A 505 9.20 3.08 4.96
CA LEU A 505 10.10 2.98 6.11
C LEU A 505 9.51 3.54 7.41
N THR A 506 8.74 4.60 7.36
CA THR A 506 8.16 5.23 8.56
C THR A 506 7.17 4.30 9.25
N GLU A 507 6.24 3.73 8.48
CA GLU A 507 5.23 2.80 8.98
C GLU A 507 5.87 1.48 9.45
N ALA A 508 6.83 0.96 8.70
CA ALA A 508 7.60 -0.21 9.08
C ALA A 508 8.31 -0.01 10.43
N GLY A 509 8.94 1.15 10.63
CA GLY A 509 9.59 1.52 11.88
C GLY A 509 8.63 1.52 13.07
N ILE A 510 7.44 2.09 12.91
CA ILE A 510 6.39 2.10 13.95
C ILE A 510 5.96 0.68 14.32
N LEU A 511 5.80 -0.20 13.32
CA LEU A 511 5.39 -1.59 13.58
C LEU A 511 6.51 -2.40 14.24
N TYR A 512 7.76 -2.22 13.85
CA TYR A 512 8.89 -2.85 14.55
C TYR A 512 9.01 -2.37 15.99
N ASP A 513 8.82 -1.06 16.26
CA ASP A 513 8.79 -0.52 17.62
C ASP A 513 7.72 -1.22 18.46
N LYS A 514 6.49 -1.31 17.94
CA LYS A 514 5.39 -2.01 18.61
C LYS A 514 5.70 -3.51 18.80
N SER A 515 6.28 -4.17 17.80
CA SER A 515 6.65 -5.58 17.89
C SER A 515 7.70 -5.83 18.96
N ILE A 516 8.73 -4.99 19.01
CA ILE A 516 9.79 -5.06 20.02
C ILE A 516 9.21 -4.83 21.41
N GLU A 517 8.37 -3.79 21.56
CA GLU A 517 7.77 -3.44 22.85
C GLU A 517 6.88 -4.54 23.40
N LEU A 518 6.02 -5.10 22.56
CA LEU A 518 4.99 -6.06 22.99
C LEU A 518 5.52 -7.49 23.13
N TYR A 519 6.41 -7.94 22.21
CA TYR A 519 6.71 -9.38 22.10
C TYR A 519 8.20 -9.72 21.99
N ASN A 520 9.01 -8.87 21.37
CA ASN A 520 10.28 -9.31 20.77
C ASN A 520 11.51 -8.57 21.30
N ARG A 521 11.52 -8.12 22.56
CA ARG A 521 12.66 -7.40 23.17
C ARG A 521 13.99 -8.14 23.13
N LYS A 522 13.97 -9.46 22.98
CA LYS A 522 15.17 -10.34 22.94
C LYS A 522 15.57 -10.71 21.49
N ASN A 523 14.96 -10.14 20.48
CA ASN A 523 15.31 -10.42 19.09
C ASN A 523 16.26 -9.34 18.54
N ALA A 524 17.55 -9.66 18.41
CA ALA A 524 18.57 -8.73 17.94
C ALA A 524 18.33 -8.26 16.49
N GLU A 525 17.81 -9.14 15.62
CA GLU A 525 17.52 -8.80 14.22
C GLU A 525 16.46 -7.69 14.11
N LEU A 526 15.40 -7.75 14.92
CA LEU A 526 14.38 -6.71 14.92
C LEU A 526 14.92 -5.36 15.38
N TRP A 527 15.84 -5.36 16.38
CA TRP A 527 16.55 -4.16 16.78
C TRP A 527 17.42 -3.61 15.65
N GLN A 528 18.08 -4.48 14.88
CA GLN A 528 18.88 -4.09 13.71
C GLN A 528 18.01 -3.47 12.61
N LYS A 529 16.90 -4.14 12.24
CA LYS A 529 15.96 -3.63 11.23
C LYS A 529 15.40 -2.27 11.61
N ALA A 530 14.94 -2.11 12.84
CA ALA A 530 14.44 -0.84 13.34
C ALA A 530 15.53 0.24 13.36
N GLY A 531 16.74 -0.10 13.83
CA GLY A 531 17.91 0.79 13.79
C GLY A 531 18.26 1.25 12.38
N PHE A 532 18.24 0.33 11.42
CA PHE A 532 18.51 0.63 10.01
C PHE A 532 17.47 1.57 9.40
N ILE A 533 16.18 1.37 9.68
CA ILE A 533 15.13 2.30 9.27
C ILE A 533 15.39 3.70 9.80
N TYR A 534 15.63 3.82 11.12
CA TYR A 534 15.89 5.14 11.73
C TYR A 534 17.16 5.81 11.22
N GLN A 535 18.16 5.01 10.86
CA GLN A 535 19.35 5.51 10.16
C GLN A 535 19.01 6.06 8.76
N LYS A 536 18.21 5.33 7.97
CA LYS A 536 17.81 5.75 6.60
C LYS A 536 16.96 7.03 6.62
N ILE A 537 16.07 7.19 7.58
CA ILE A 537 15.26 8.42 7.72
C ILE A 537 15.99 9.56 8.44
N GLY A 538 17.28 9.38 8.77
CA GLY A 538 18.13 10.42 9.37
C GLY A 538 17.99 10.60 10.88
N SER A 539 17.26 9.75 11.59
CA SER A 539 17.11 9.77 13.05
C SER A 539 18.25 9.02 13.75
N TYR A 540 19.49 9.52 13.58
CA TYR A 540 20.70 8.79 13.99
C TYR A 540 20.76 8.47 15.47
N LYS A 541 20.29 9.36 16.36
CA LYS A 541 20.27 9.09 17.81
C LYS A 541 19.42 7.90 18.15
N LYS A 542 18.21 7.82 17.57
CA LYS A 542 17.32 6.68 17.78
C LYS A 542 17.92 5.40 17.18
N ALA A 543 18.53 5.49 15.99
CA ALA A 543 19.23 4.37 15.38
C ALA A 543 20.35 3.82 16.29
N ILE A 544 21.15 4.70 16.89
CA ILE A 544 22.20 4.32 17.85
C ILE A 544 21.62 3.55 19.04
N ASP A 545 20.53 4.03 19.64
CA ASP A 545 19.89 3.35 20.76
C ASP A 545 19.46 1.94 20.38
N TYR A 546 18.90 1.76 19.19
CA TYR A 546 18.47 0.46 18.69
C TYR A 546 19.64 -0.49 18.39
N TYR A 547 20.68 0.00 17.74
CA TYR A 547 21.88 -0.80 17.49
C TYR A 547 22.61 -1.18 18.78
N LEU A 548 22.61 -0.32 19.79
CA LEU A 548 23.16 -0.66 21.11
C LEU A 548 22.35 -1.78 21.80
N GLN A 549 21.01 -1.77 21.68
CA GLN A 549 20.18 -2.86 22.18
C GLN A 549 20.48 -4.18 21.45
N SER A 550 20.72 -4.12 20.15
CA SER A 550 21.14 -5.29 19.38
C SER A 550 22.53 -5.80 19.82
N ASP A 551 23.49 -4.88 20.07
CA ASP A 551 24.85 -5.22 20.54
C ASP A 551 24.84 -5.91 21.91
N LEU A 552 23.93 -5.51 22.81
CA LEU A 552 23.70 -6.17 24.10
C LEU A 552 23.23 -7.63 23.93
N LEU A 553 22.50 -7.94 22.89
CA LEU A 553 21.96 -9.28 22.63
C LEU A 553 22.94 -10.17 21.86
N ILE A 554 23.61 -9.61 20.87
CA ILE A 554 24.62 -10.27 20.04
C ILE A 554 25.84 -9.35 19.97
N PRO A 555 26.78 -9.45 20.93
CA PRO A 555 27.98 -8.62 20.97
C PRO A 555 28.88 -8.84 19.75
N ASP A 556 29.62 -7.81 19.38
CA ASP A 556 30.67 -7.83 18.36
C ASP A 556 30.19 -8.24 16.94
N ASN A 557 28.92 -8.06 16.64
CA ASN A 557 28.41 -8.22 15.27
C ASN A 557 29.00 -7.12 14.37
N ALA A 558 29.80 -7.51 13.37
CA ALA A 558 30.51 -6.57 12.50
C ALA A 558 29.56 -5.63 11.72
N TRP A 559 28.44 -6.14 11.22
CA TRP A 559 27.42 -5.32 10.56
C TRP A 559 26.86 -4.26 11.52
N ASN A 560 26.42 -4.67 12.71
CA ASN A 560 25.86 -3.76 13.71
C ASN A 560 26.89 -2.69 14.15
N ASN A 561 28.14 -3.08 14.38
CA ASN A 561 29.22 -2.16 14.75
C ASN A 561 29.52 -1.16 13.64
N ARG A 562 29.49 -1.56 12.38
CA ARG A 562 29.66 -0.67 11.22
C ARG A 562 28.56 0.39 11.18
N HIS A 563 27.29 -0.01 11.32
CA HIS A 563 26.16 0.93 11.33
C HIS A 563 26.15 1.84 12.55
N LEU A 564 26.52 1.35 13.74
CA LEU A 564 26.75 2.18 14.92
C LEU A 564 27.80 3.25 14.65
N ALA A 565 28.96 2.85 14.12
CA ALA A 565 30.02 3.79 13.78
C ALA A 565 29.59 4.85 12.78
N GLN A 566 28.83 4.48 11.74
CA GLN A 566 28.29 5.40 10.76
C GLN A 566 27.32 6.41 11.41
N CYS A 567 26.44 5.96 12.31
CA CYS A 567 25.50 6.83 13.00
C CYS A 567 26.23 7.78 13.94
N TYR A 568 27.20 7.30 14.74
CA TYR A 568 28.03 8.16 15.57
C TYR A 568 28.81 9.21 14.77
N ARG A 569 29.35 8.83 13.62
CA ARG A 569 30.03 9.75 12.71
C ARG A 569 29.09 10.85 12.19
N LYS A 570 27.85 10.49 11.84
CA LYS A 570 26.83 11.46 11.38
C LYS A 570 26.37 12.40 12.50
N GLU A 571 26.38 11.96 13.75
CA GLU A 571 26.12 12.79 14.93
C GLU A 571 27.36 13.61 15.37
N GLY A 572 28.49 13.50 14.65
CA GLY A 572 29.73 14.20 14.98
C GLY A 572 30.52 13.59 16.14
N ASN A 573 30.13 12.44 16.65
CA ASN A 573 30.86 11.76 17.73
C ASN A 573 31.93 10.82 17.16
N TYR A 574 32.98 11.41 16.63
CA TYR A 574 34.04 10.68 15.91
C TYR A 574 34.85 9.74 16.82
N GLN A 575 34.92 10.02 18.13
CA GLN A 575 35.63 9.14 19.06
C GLN A 575 34.92 7.78 19.19
N GLN A 576 33.61 7.79 19.40
CA GLN A 576 32.82 6.56 19.48
C GLN A 576 32.72 5.88 18.13
N ALA A 577 32.60 6.62 17.05
CA ALA A 577 32.64 6.07 15.69
C ALA A 577 33.95 5.28 15.47
N LEU A 578 35.09 5.84 15.85
CA LEU A 578 36.40 5.19 15.74
C LEU A 578 36.48 3.90 16.56
N GLU A 579 35.95 3.88 17.77
CA GLU A 579 35.93 2.68 18.63
C GLU A 579 35.17 1.52 17.95
N TYR A 580 34.00 1.80 17.39
CA TYR A 580 33.21 0.78 16.69
C TYR A 580 33.82 0.38 15.34
N TYR A 581 34.38 1.30 14.58
CA TYR A 581 35.11 0.96 13.35
C TYR A 581 36.32 0.08 13.63
N ASN A 582 37.07 0.30 14.70
CA ASN A 582 38.21 -0.53 15.09
C ASN A 582 37.77 -1.96 15.43
N LYS A 583 36.58 -2.17 16.03
CA LYS A 583 36.01 -3.50 16.24
C LYS A 583 35.74 -4.20 14.90
N VAL A 584 35.22 -3.46 13.92
CA VAL A 584 34.98 -4.01 12.58
C VAL A 584 36.30 -4.35 11.86
N GLU A 585 37.32 -3.49 11.98
CA GLU A 585 38.65 -3.71 11.36
C GLU A 585 39.32 -5.00 11.86
N GLN A 586 39.10 -5.38 13.13
CA GLN A 586 39.63 -6.64 13.66
C GLN A 586 39.09 -7.89 12.94
N VAL A 587 37.85 -7.79 12.40
CA VAL A 587 37.18 -8.89 11.69
C VAL A 587 37.40 -8.78 10.17
N GLN A 588 37.50 -7.54 9.66
CA GLN A 588 37.61 -7.23 8.23
C GLN A 588 38.82 -6.31 7.96
N PRO A 589 40.05 -6.75 8.12
CA PRO A 589 41.24 -5.89 8.03
C PRO A 589 41.57 -5.39 6.63
N ASP A 590 41.01 -6.00 5.59
CA ASP A 590 41.31 -5.69 4.20
C ASP A 590 40.22 -4.82 3.52
N ASN A 591 39.21 -4.41 4.27
CA ASN A 591 38.15 -3.53 3.76
C ASN A 591 38.66 -2.08 3.62
N LEU A 592 38.99 -1.71 2.38
CA LEU A 592 39.56 -0.37 2.08
C LEU A 592 38.57 0.77 2.35
N ASN A 593 37.28 0.54 2.21
CA ASN A 593 36.26 1.54 2.53
C ASN A 593 36.23 1.80 4.05
N LEU A 594 36.27 0.75 4.85
CA LEU A 594 36.40 0.87 6.31
C LEU A 594 37.69 1.60 6.69
N THR A 595 38.81 1.24 6.10
CA THR A 595 40.12 1.90 6.29
C THR A 595 40.03 3.40 6.02
N LEU A 596 39.36 3.79 4.92
CA LEU A 596 39.11 5.20 4.58
C LEU A 596 38.24 5.90 5.63
N GLN A 597 37.18 5.27 6.14
CA GLN A 597 36.29 5.83 7.16
C GLN A 597 36.99 6.01 8.51
N ILE A 598 37.86 5.08 8.91
CA ILE A 598 38.71 5.22 10.10
C ILE A 598 39.63 6.43 9.94
N GLY A 599 40.31 6.57 8.81
CA GLY A 599 41.14 7.73 8.52
C GLY A 599 40.37 9.04 8.60
N GLN A 600 39.15 9.09 8.06
CA GLN A 600 38.28 10.26 8.16
C GLN A 600 37.88 10.61 9.60
N CYS A 601 37.60 9.62 10.44
CA CYS A 601 37.33 9.85 11.86
C CYS A 601 38.57 10.38 12.59
N LEU A 602 39.75 9.82 12.33
CA LEU A 602 41.02 10.29 12.88
C LEU A 602 41.32 11.74 12.46
N MET A 603 41.08 12.06 11.19
CA MET A 603 41.25 13.41 10.65
C MET A 603 40.31 14.41 11.37
N ALA A 604 39.03 14.04 11.59
CA ALA A 604 38.05 14.85 12.29
C ALA A 604 38.41 15.01 13.79
N LEU A 605 39.18 14.09 14.38
CA LEU A 605 39.73 14.15 15.73
C LEU A 605 41.09 14.88 15.76
N GLU A 606 41.51 15.51 14.69
CA GLU A 606 42.82 16.20 14.51
C GLU A 606 44.05 15.28 14.73
N ARG A 607 43.86 13.94 14.61
CA ARG A 607 44.93 12.92 14.71
C ARG A 607 45.53 12.64 13.33
N TYR A 608 46.08 13.68 12.71
CA TYR A 608 46.47 13.65 11.29
C TYR A 608 47.56 12.67 10.94
N ASP A 609 48.56 12.45 11.82
CA ASP A 609 49.64 11.49 11.56
C ASP A 609 49.13 10.05 11.49
N GLU A 610 48.18 9.71 12.36
CA GLU A 610 47.55 8.40 12.35
C GLU A 610 46.61 8.26 11.14
N ALA A 611 45.84 9.28 10.81
CA ALA A 611 44.97 9.33 9.65
C ALA A 611 45.74 9.09 8.35
N LEU A 612 46.92 9.73 8.21
CA LEU A 612 47.80 9.56 7.05
C LEU A 612 48.21 8.10 6.84
N ALA A 613 48.48 7.34 7.90
CA ALA A 613 48.84 5.91 7.77
C ALA A 613 47.71 5.11 7.12
N TYR A 614 46.46 5.36 7.51
CA TYR A 614 45.28 4.72 6.94
C TYR A 614 45.06 5.17 5.47
N PHE A 615 45.18 6.44 5.17
CA PHE A 615 44.99 6.95 3.82
C PHE A 615 46.09 6.46 2.84
N PHE A 616 47.34 6.33 3.29
CA PHE A 616 48.41 5.74 2.47
C PHE A 616 48.16 4.26 2.19
N LYS A 617 47.59 3.50 3.16
CA LYS A 617 47.18 2.11 2.92
C LYS A 617 46.13 2.03 1.79
N VAL A 618 45.12 2.90 1.84
CA VAL A 618 44.07 2.96 0.79
C VAL A 618 44.68 3.42 -0.53
N GLU A 619 45.51 4.46 -0.57
CA GLU A 619 46.14 4.99 -1.78
C GLU A 619 47.00 3.92 -2.50
N TYR A 620 47.65 3.05 -1.73
CA TYR A 620 48.48 1.99 -2.27
C TYR A 620 47.68 0.81 -2.83
N LEU A 621 46.55 0.46 -2.19
CA LEU A 621 45.79 -0.77 -2.52
C LEU A 621 44.59 -0.52 -3.43
N ASP A 622 44.02 0.67 -3.42
CA ASP A 622 42.83 1.00 -4.22
C ASP A 622 43.20 1.34 -5.66
N LYS A 623 42.43 0.79 -6.61
CA LYS A 623 42.54 1.10 -8.04
C LYS A 623 42.08 2.53 -8.38
N LYS A 624 41.24 3.13 -7.52
CA LYS A 624 40.67 4.48 -7.68
C LYS A 624 40.86 5.32 -6.40
N PRO A 625 42.11 5.68 -6.06
CA PRO A 625 42.43 6.23 -4.74
C PRO A 625 42.14 7.74 -4.59
N GLN A 626 41.29 8.34 -5.43
CA GLN A 626 41.05 9.79 -5.42
C GLN A 626 40.64 10.31 -4.04
N ASN A 627 39.74 9.59 -3.33
CA ASN A 627 39.31 9.99 -1.99
C ASN A 627 40.45 9.95 -0.95
N ALA A 628 41.30 8.93 -1.03
CA ALA A 628 42.49 8.86 -0.17
C ALA A 628 43.48 9.96 -0.51
N ARG A 629 43.76 10.26 -1.78
CA ARG A 629 44.64 11.34 -2.22
C ARG A 629 44.17 12.70 -1.75
N ARG A 630 42.85 13.02 -1.77
CA ARG A 630 42.25 14.22 -1.20
C ARG A 630 42.55 14.34 0.28
N ALA A 631 42.31 13.25 1.02
CA ALA A 631 42.54 13.23 2.45
C ALA A 631 44.03 13.36 2.80
N ILE A 632 44.94 12.69 2.04
CA ILE A 632 46.37 12.84 2.21
C ILE A 632 46.82 14.27 1.93
N GLY A 633 46.32 14.86 0.83
CA GLY A 633 46.61 16.27 0.49
C GLY A 633 46.23 17.22 1.60
N TRP A 634 45.02 17.11 2.14
CA TRP A 634 44.52 17.94 3.21
C TRP A 634 45.28 17.71 4.54
N CYS A 635 45.43 16.48 4.99
CA CYS A 635 46.19 16.17 6.19
C CYS A 635 47.63 16.68 6.09
N SER A 636 48.29 16.51 4.94
CA SER A 636 49.64 17.02 4.70
C SER A 636 49.70 18.55 4.77
N PHE A 637 48.69 19.22 4.26
CA PHE A 637 48.55 20.67 4.34
C PHE A 637 48.44 21.14 5.79
N ILE A 638 47.51 20.56 6.57
CA ILE A 638 47.29 20.92 7.98
C ILE A 638 48.52 20.62 8.85
N THR A 639 49.27 19.58 8.57
CA THR A 639 50.50 19.23 9.30
C THR A 639 51.74 20.01 8.84
N GLY A 640 51.57 20.93 7.88
CA GLY A 640 52.68 21.78 7.41
C GLY A 640 53.58 21.13 6.34
N ASN A 641 53.25 19.93 5.86
CA ASN A 641 53.99 19.28 4.77
C ASN A 641 53.46 19.73 3.42
N TYR A 642 53.70 21.03 3.09
CA TYR A 642 53.11 21.65 1.90
C TYR A 642 53.61 21.04 0.57
N GLN A 643 54.83 20.51 0.53
CA GLN A 643 55.35 19.86 -0.69
C GLN A 643 54.64 18.54 -0.96
N GLN A 644 54.32 17.82 0.07
CA GLN A 644 53.51 16.59 -0.06
C GLN A 644 52.06 16.94 -0.45
N ALA A 645 51.45 17.90 0.18
CA ALA A 645 50.12 18.41 -0.16
C ALA A 645 50.05 18.80 -1.67
N LYS A 646 51.03 19.61 -2.11
CA LYS A 646 51.15 20.00 -3.52
C LYS A 646 51.21 18.80 -4.45
N LYS A 647 52.08 17.82 -4.14
CA LYS A 647 52.18 16.59 -4.94
C LYS A 647 50.82 15.89 -5.12
N TYR A 648 50.05 15.73 -4.06
CA TYR A 648 48.78 15.00 -4.11
C TYR A 648 47.70 15.80 -4.83
N TYR A 649 47.63 17.13 -4.67
CA TYR A 649 46.70 17.96 -5.43
C TYR A 649 47.10 18.06 -6.91
N ASP A 650 48.38 18.08 -7.26
CA ASP A 650 48.81 18.01 -8.64
C ASP A 650 48.42 16.68 -9.30
N LEU A 651 48.47 15.56 -8.56
CA LEU A 651 47.95 14.28 -9.05
C LEU A 651 46.45 14.32 -9.30
N LEU A 652 45.68 14.93 -8.38
CA LEU A 652 44.22 15.10 -8.55
C LEU A 652 43.87 16.00 -9.72
N MET A 653 44.64 17.09 -9.94
CA MET A 653 44.46 17.96 -11.10
C MET A 653 44.77 17.28 -12.42
N SER A 654 45.57 16.24 -12.44
CA SER A 654 45.87 15.43 -13.64
C SER A 654 44.76 14.43 -13.99
N GLU A 655 43.79 14.22 -13.10
CA GLU A 655 42.64 13.31 -13.32
C GLU A 655 41.65 13.91 -14.35
N PRO A 656 40.87 13.09 -15.05
CA PRO A 656 39.94 13.57 -16.10
C PRO A 656 38.83 14.51 -15.61
N LYS A 657 38.43 14.43 -14.33
CA LYS A 657 37.36 15.24 -13.73
C LYS A 657 37.68 15.59 -12.27
N PRO A 658 38.57 16.58 -12.03
CA PRO A 658 38.75 17.10 -10.67
C PRO A 658 37.43 17.75 -10.18
N ILE A 659 37.12 17.61 -8.90
CA ILE A 659 35.97 18.25 -8.31
C ILE A 659 36.30 19.65 -7.79
N MET A 660 35.29 20.42 -7.44
CA MET A 660 35.43 21.81 -6.97
C MET A 660 36.38 21.93 -5.76
N GLU A 661 36.23 21.02 -4.78
CA GLU A 661 37.07 20.97 -3.57
C GLU A 661 38.56 20.69 -3.90
N ASP A 662 38.85 19.92 -4.95
CA ASP A 662 40.22 19.66 -5.37
C ASP A 662 40.90 20.95 -5.84
N TRP A 663 40.19 21.77 -6.61
CA TRP A 663 40.67 23.07 -7.09
C TRP A 663 40.82 24.07 -5.94
N MET A 664 39.85 24.12 -5.00
CA MET A 664 39.90 25.04 -3.87
C MET A 664 41.09 24.71 -2.97
N ASN A 665 41.23 23.43 -2.57
CA ASN A 665 42.29 23.01 -1.68
C ASN A 665 43.69 23.10 -2.35
N ALA A 666 43.79 22.81 -3.63
CA ALA A 666 45.01 23.11 -4.41
C ALA A 666 45.35 24.62 -4.34
N GLY A 667 44.35 25.48 -4.53
CA GLY A 667 44.51 26.92 -4.39
C GLY A 667 45.07 27.34 -3.01
N HIS A 668 44.57 26.73 -1.93
CA HIS A 668 45.08 26.96 -0.56
C HIS A 668 46.56 26.56 -0.44
N VAL A 669 46.95 25.39 -0.96
CA VAL A 669 48.34 24.92 -0.89
C VAL A 669 49.24 25.82 -1.66
N TYR A 670 48.88 26.22 -2.89
CA TYR A 670 49.71 27.10 -3.74
C TYR A 670 49.84 28.50 -3.14
N TYR A 671 48.80 29.02 -2.49
CA TYR A 671 48.85 30.29 -1.76
C TYR A 671 49.91 30.29 -0.64
N ILE A 672 49.89 29.26 0.21
CA ILE A 672 50.86 29.12 1.32
C ILE A 672 52.28 28.92 0.81
N LEU A 673 52.48 28.36 -0.35
CA LEU A 673 53.78 28.22 -1.01
C LEU A 673 54.24 29.48 -1.73
N ASN A 674 53.50 30.60 -1.60
CA ASN A 674 53.76 31.89 -2.29
C ASN A 674 53.69 31.80 -3.82
N GLU A 675 52.98 30.82 -4.37
CA GLU A 675 52.69 30.68 -5.80
C GLU A 675 51.30 31.30 -6.11
N THR A 676 51.13 32.61 -5.79
CA THR A 676 49.81 33.28 -5.75
C THR A 676 49.11 33.33 -7.09
N GLU A 677 49.83 33.52 -8.21
CA GLU A 677 49.22 33.50 -9.56
C GLU A 677 48.49 32.20 -9.83
N LYS A 678 49.13 31.08 -9.50
CA LYS A 678 48.55 29.74 -9.72
C LYS A 678 47.43 29.45 -8.72
N SER A 679 47.53 29.95 -7.50
CA SER A 679 46.45 29.88 -6.50
C SER A 679 45.18 30.55 -7.05
N ILE A 680 45.28 31.76 -7.59
CA ILE A 680 44.15 32.51 -8.17
C ILE A 680 43.58 31.75 -9.38
N GLU A 681 44.40 31.16 -10.24
CA GLU A 681 43.91 30.32 -11.34
C GLU A 681 43.04 29.15 -10.83
N TYR A 682 43.48 28.49 -9.76
CA TYR A 682 42.77 27.37 -9.20
C TYR A 682 41.48 27.79 -8.51
N TYR A 683 41.49 28.90 -7.78
CA TYR A 683 40.26 29.46 -7.19
C TYR A 683 39.23 29.87 -8.27
N ARG A 684 39.66 30.41 -9.43
CA ARG A 684 38.75 30.68 -10.53
C ARG A 684 38.06 29.42 -11.04
N LYS A 685 38.81 28.33 -11.18
CA LYS A 685 38.24 27.04 -11.59
C LYS A 685 37.27 26.47 -10.52
N ALA A 686 37.62 26.61 -9.24
CA ALA A 686 36.72 26.22 -8.17
C ALA A 686 35.43 27.05 -8.19
N GLN A 687 35.52 28.37 -8.41
CA GLN A 687 34.35 29.25 -8.49
C GLN A 687 33.48 28.92 -9.72
N GLU A 688 34.07 28.65 -10.87
CA GLU A 688 33.31 28.18 -12.04
C GLU A 688 32.47 26.92 -11.75
N LEU A 689 33.03 25.99 -10.98
CA LEU A 689 32.34 24.76 -10.58
C LEU A 689 31.30 24.96 -9.45
N CYS A 690 31.44 26.00 -8.63
CA CYS A 690 30.46 26.37 -7.59
C CYS A 690 29.14 26.93 -8.18
N GLY A 691 29.18 27.43 -9.42
CA GLY A 691 28.01 28.02 -10.08
C GLY A 691 27.65 29.44 -9.63
N SER A 692 28.18 29.93 -8.51
CA SER A 692 28.06 31.33 -8.06
C SER A 692 29.26 31.77 -7.19
N HIS A 693 29.56 33.07 -7.25
CA HIS A 693 30.61 33.67 -6.39
C HIS A 693 30.27 33.55 -4.91
N ASP A 694 29.02 33.83 -4.53
CA ASP A 694 28.58 33.77 -3.12
C ASP A 694 28.78 32.39 -2.50
N GLU A 695 28.50 31.32 -3.27
CA GLU A 695 28.71 29.95 -2.79
C GLU A 695 30.18 29.61 -2.67
N PHE A 696 31.02 30.07 -3.60
CA PHE A 696 32.47 29.94 -3.48
C PHE A 696 32.97 30.61 -2.23
N VAL A 697 32.60 31.88 -1.96
CA VAL A 697 33.00 32.63 -0.78
C VAL A 697 32.56 31.92 0.49
N ARG A 698 31.35 31.41 0.52
CA ARG A 698 30.82 30.65 1.65
C ARG A 698 31.70 29.44 1.99
N LEU A 699 32.05 28.65 0.99
CA LEU A 699 32.88 27.46 1.15
C LEU A 699 34.33 27.84 1.53
N TYR A 700 34.90 28.82 0.86
CA TYR A 700 36.25 29.35 1.15
C TYR A 700 36.40 29.83 2.59
N GLN A 701 35.37 30.48 3.17
CA GLN A 701 35.40 30.94 4.53
C GLN A 701 35.40 29.82 5.59
N ILE A 702 34.96 28.60 5.23
CA ILE A 702 35.02 27.44 6.13
C ILE A 702 36.48 27.13 6.48
N ASP A 703 37.39 27.21 5.52
CA ASP A 703 38.80 26.81 5.65
C ASP A 703 39.69 27.97 6.14
N LYS A 704 39.12 29.19 6.30
CA LYS A 704 39.86 30.40 6.70
C LYS A 704 40.67 30.22 7.99
N LYS A 705 40.09 29.56 9.00
CA LYS A 705 40.78 29.33 10.27
C LYS A 705 42.02 28.47 10.09
N ASP A 706 41.95 27.47 9.28
CA ASP A 706 43.06 26.56 9.03
C ASP A 706 44.13 27.23 8.17
N LEU A 707 43.73 28.01 7.18
CA LEU A 707 44.67 28.84 6.41
C LEU A 707 45.48 29.80 7.28
N ILE A 708 44.83 30.48 8.23
CA ILE A 708 45.52 31.37 9.18
C ILE A 708 46.51 30.58 10.05
N LYS A 709 46.14 29.40 10.54
CA LYS A 709 47.07 28.51 11.29
C LYS A 709 48.29 28.11 10.45
N GLN A 710 48.11 27.96 9.15
CA GLN A 710 49.20 27.63 8.23
C GLN A 710 50.04 28.87 7.77
N GLY A 711 49.74 30.04 8.33
CA GLY A 711 50.53 31.27 8.09
C GLY A 711 49.97 32.22 7.01
N ALA A 712 48.73 31.98 6.57
CA ALA A 712 48.07 32.90 5.65
C ALA A 712 47.83 34.27 6.30
N ASN A 713 48.04 35.35 5.56
CA ASN A 713 47.67 36.68 5.96
C ASN A 713 46.15 36.87 5.97
N GLU A 714 45.59 37.27 7.10
CA GLU A 714 44.14 37.42 7.24
C GLU A 714 43.55 38.45 6.27
N THR A 715 44.29 39.54 5.95
CA THR A 715 43.83 40.55 4.99
C THR A 715 43.78 40.02 3.60
N ASP A 716 44.77 39.23 3.19
CA ASP A 716 44.82 38.63 1.86
C ASP A 716 43.66 37.65 1.65
N LEU A 717 43.23 36.91 2.72
CA LEU A 717 42.08 36.00 2.67
C LEU A 717 40.73 36.72 2.42
N PHE A 718 40.65 38.01 2.68
CA PHE A 718 39.49 38.82 2.28
C PHE A 718 39.62 39.37 0.86
N ILE A 719 40.86 39.67 0.41
CA ILE A 719 41.08 40.26 -0.92
C ILE A 719 41.06 39.22 -2.04
N LEU A 720 41.57 38.02 -1.80
CA LEU A 720 41.64 36.95 -2.80
C LEU A 720 40.30 36.59 -3.46
N PRO A 721 39.17 36.44 -2.73
CA PRO A 721 37.88 36.23 -3.37
C PRO A 721 37.45 37.39 -4.29
N ASP A 722 37.76 38.63 -3.93
CA ASP A 722 37.40 39.81 -4.74
C ASP A 722 38.18 39.88 -6.08
N GLU A 723 39.39 39.32 -6.15
CA GLU A 723 40.17 39.19 -7.38
C GLU A 723 39.56 38.22 -8.40
N LEU A 724 38.57 37.46 -7.94
CA LEU A 724 37.89 36.47 -8.80
C LEU A 724 36.62 37.03 -9.49
N ILE A 725 36.20 38.24 -9.09
CA ILE A 725 35.08 38.93 -9.72
C ILE A 725 35.55 39.58 -11.01
#